data_506382c11309130ac0a6f0fd1e7d88dd
#
_entry.id   506382c11309130ac0a6f0fd1e7d88dd
#
_cell.length_a   1.000
_cell.length_b   1.000
_cell.length_c   1.000
_cell.angle_alpha   90.00
_cell.angle_beta   90.00
_cell.angle_gamma   90.00
#
_symmetry.space_group_name_H-M   'P 1'
#
loop_
_entity.id
_entity.type
_entity.pdbx_description
1 polymer ?
#
loop_
_entity_poly.entity_id
_entity_poly.type
_entity_poly.pdbx_seq_one_letter_code
_entity_poly.pdbx_strand_id
1 'polypeptide(L)'
;MGKFNEDTRVKIPATIQFLRLGYNYQSLKTDDVDIDFNTKIFVNRFKPALEKINGRPFTYDEIKSIITDIHNMLKNNDLGKEFYNWLIDPKDRVKLIDFSETTENDFAVVDELPFSIVEGTEEGSFRPDINILVNGMPLAFLEVKKPNNDGGIQKEFDRMINKRLQNPDYKKFFNLIQLVSFSNNMEYEEGDDTEDVKAGSFYTTPNGNNTSFSFFREDDEQFHLKYLYEDIDMDRIKYVTKDCGYNPAEADTPEFAENLKTTTPCNSFITSVFGKERLLYFLQYGMMFVDEQIPQRHIMRYPQFFATRKIIERLEAGGKGGIIWHTQGSGKTALAAYSNRVIRDYYAKRNISTRFFFVVDRLDLLTQAGIEFENRGLKVVKCDDKAGFTRELNKSLSTNVGAKSIGEICVVNIQKFEGKMPEAKNEYNAKVQRIFFIDEAHRSYSSTGEFFKNLMICDTDAIYIALTGTPLLSKKERSNLKFGDYIHKYFYDKSIADGYTLRIKKENIDTVAKSEIKRNLEIEDNQLSDKDVYESDAYVEALGKFIERDFVNFRLQNSDPTIGGMIVCRTNPQAKKVHEWFENNSKLSTGLVITDTEDAKQKQANKNNQLNFRETLAPDMLIVNFMLTTGYDVKRLKKMYLLRGPHAQSLLQTISRVNRPYKSPSGKVYKYGYIVDFVDIEQEYDKTIEAYIKELEADLNENGEDEGSLAGLVIDKE
;
A
#
# COMPACT_ATOMS: atom_id res chain seq x y z
N MET A 1 -34.90 -10.48 23.94
CA MET A 1 -33.73 -10.31 23.04
C MET A 1 -32.69 -11.35 23.44
N GLY A 2 -32.05 -12.01 22.49
CA GLY A 2 -31.16 -13.12 22.81
C GLY A 2 -29.89 -12.64 23.53
N LYS A 3 -29.39 -13.46 24.48
CA LYS A 3 -28.13 -13.23 25.24
C LYS A 3 -26.88 -13.00 24.41
N PHE A 4 -26.95 -13.09 23.08
CA PHE A 4 -25.82 -13.11 22.17
C PHE A 4 -26.09 -12.24 20.93
N ASN A 5 -26.13 -10.93 21.11
CA ASN A 5 -26.27 -9.98 20.02
C ASN A 5 -24.96 -9.21 19.74
N GLU A 6 -24.92 -8.47 18.65
CA GLU A 6 -23.81 -7.65 18.21
C GLU A 6 -23.43 -6.59 19.24
N ASP A 7 -24.41 -5.92 19.81
CA ASP A 7 -24.18 -4.80 20.71
C ASP A 7 -23.46 -5.19 22.00
N THR A 8 -23.95 -6.22 22.70
CA THR A 8 -23.37 -6.63 24.00
C THR A 8 -22.03 -7.37 23.82
N ARG A 9 -21.78 -7.94 22.65
CA ARG A 9 -20.55 -8.69 22.38
C ARG A 9 -19.43 -7.88 21.77
N VAL A 10 -19.74 -6.89 20.93
CA VAL A 10 -18.73 -6.14 20.19
C VAL A 10 -18.90 -4.64 20.37
N LYS A 11 -20.07 -4.06 20.08
CA LYS A 11 -20.27 -2.61 20.06
C LYS A 11 -20.03 -1.94 21.41
N ILE A 12 -20.72 -2.38 22.48
CA ILE A 12 -20.53 -1.80 23.82
C ILE A 12 -19.09 -2.01 24.32
N PRO A 13 -18.51 -3.24 24.27
CA PRO A 13 -17.09 -3.43 24.58
C PRO A 13 -16.15 -2.53 23.79
N ALA A 14 -16.38 -2.34 22.49
CA ALA A 14 -15.60 -1.45 21.64
C ALA A 14 -15.73 0.02 22.08
N THR A 15 -16.93 0.49 22.39
CA THR A 15 -17.17 1.83 22.96
C THR A 15 -16.42 2.01 24.28
N ILE A 16 -16.45 1.01 25.18
CA ILE A 16 -15.67 1.03 26.43
C ILE A 16 -14.17 1.06 26.15
N GLN A 17 -13.69 0.36 25.12
CA GLN A 17 -12.27 0.41 24.73
C GLN A 17 -11.85 1.82 24.30
N PHE A 18 -12.67 2.56 23.56
CA PHE A 18 -12.39 3.98 23.28
C PHE A 18 -12.31 4.82 24.56
N LEU A 19 -13.19 4.58 25.55
CA LEU A 19 -13.09 5.27 26.82
C LEU A 19 -11.75 4.99 27.52
N ARG A 20 -11.27 3.73 27.49
CA ARG A 20 -9.96 3.35 28.03
C ARG A 20 -8.80 4.04 27.32
N LEU A 21 -8.99 4.44 26.06
CA LEU A 21 -8.02 5.26 25.32
C LEU A 21 -8.15 6.75 25.65
N GLY A 22 -9.01 7.12 26.63
CA GLY A 22 -9.24 8.49 27.06
C GLY A 22 -10.20 9.30 26.18
N TYR A 23 -11.05 8.65 25.39
CA TYR A 23 -12.14 9.32 24.66
C TYR A 23 -13.32 9.60 25.61
N ASN A 24 -14.00 10.71 25.39
CA ASN A 24 -15.26 11.00 26.07
C ASN A 24 -16.41 10.25 25.37
N TYR A 25 -17.35 9.73 26.16
CA TYR A 25 -18.61 9.22 25.61
C TYR A 25 -19.59 10.36 25.43
N GLN A 26 -20.20 10.51 24.28
CA GLN A 26 -21.23 11.49 23.96
C GLN A 26 -22.54 10.77 23.71
N SER A 27 -23.49 10.93 24.64
CA SER A 27 -24.83 10.40 24.46
C SER A 27 -25.69 11.33 23.60
N LEU A 28 -26.43 10.77 22.64
CA LEU A 28 -27.46 11.50 21.90
C LEU A 28 -28.80 11.56 22.61
N LYS A 29 -28.97 10.85 23.75
CA LYS A 29 -30.22 10.71 24.47
C LYS A 29 -30.28 11.55 25.74
N THR A 30 -29.15 11.65 26.43
CA THR A 30 -29.09 12.24 27.78
C THR A 30 -28.30 13.52 27.85
N ASP A 31 -27.39 13.74 26.91
CA ASP A 31 -26.57 14.96 26.88
C ASP A 31 -27.27 16.06 26.08
N ASP A 32 -27.01 17.31 26.46
CA ASP A 32 -27.43 18.46 25.65
C ASP A 32 -26.46 18.55 24.43
N VAL A 33 -27.01 18.27 23.26
CA VAL A 33 -26.24 18.24 22.02
C VAL A 33 -26.71 19.30 21.04
N ASP A 34 -25.77 20.14 20.59
CA ASP A 34 -25.93 21.08 19.48
C ASP A 34 -25.16 20.53 18.27
N ILE A 35 -25.87 19.98 17.29
CA ILE A 35 -25.32 19.31 16.12
C ILE A 35 -25.75 20.05 14.84
N ASP A 36 -24.81 20.52 14.05
CA ASP A 36 -25.11 21.02 12.71
C ASP A 36 -25.66 19.91 11.82
N PHE A 37 -26.84 20.12 11.28
CA PHE A 37 -27.53 19.10 10.49
C PHE A 37 -26.72 18.63 9.27
N ASN A 38 -26.06 19.56 8.57
CA ASN A 38 -25.41 19.31 7.29
C ASN A 38 -24.05 18.61 7.42
N THR A 39 -23.29 18.96 8.44
CA THR A 39 -21.92 18.47 8.64
C THR A 39 -21.83 17.45 9.77
N LYS A 40 -22.88 17.34 10.60
CA LYS A 40 -22.89 16.54 11.83
C LYS A 40 -21.80 16.93 12.83
N ILE A 41 -21.30 18.17 12.73
CA ILE A 41 -20.36 18.73 13.69
C ILE A 41 -21.10 19.06 15.00
N PHE A 42 -20.54 18.62 16.11
CA PHE A 42 -21.04 18.91 17.47
C PHE A 42 -20.53 20.29 17.88
N VAL A 43 -21.37 21.32 17.73
CA VAL A 43 -21.03 22.73 17.95
C VAL A 43 -20.57 23.01 19.38
N ASN A 44 -21.22 22.35 20.36
CA ASN A 44 -20.89 22.43 21.77
C ASN A 44 -19.52 21.85 22.15
N ARG A 45 -18.91 20.99 21.28
CA ARG A 45 -17.54 20.50 21.39
C ARG A 45 -16.59 21.26 20.48
N PHE A 46 -17.04 21.58 19.26
CA PHE A 46 -16.23 22.22 18.22
C PHE A 46 -15.76 23.62 18.66
N LYS A 47 -16.66 24.45 19.17
CA LYS A 47 -16.33 25.80 19.60
C LYS A 47 -15.24 25.83 20.69
N PRO A 48 -15.38 25.13 21.85
CA PRO A 48 -14.36 25.13 22.89
C PRO A 48 -13.02 24.57 22.42
N ALA A 49 -13.05 23.51 21.58
CA ALA A 49 -11.83 22.95 21.00
C ALA A 49 -11.11 23.97 20.10
N LEU A 50 -11.84 24.66 19.21
CA LEU A 50 -11.24 25.69 18.37
C LEU A 50 -10.67 26.87 19.19
N GLU A 51 -11.37 27.30 20.26
CA GLU A 51 -10.89 28.33 21.16
C GLU A 51 -9.56 27.94 21.81
N LYS A 52 -9.45 26.69 22.27
CA LYS A 52 -8.26 26.15 22.88
C LYS A 52 -7.08 26.11 21.91
N ILE A 53 -7.24 25.47 20.74
CA ILE A 53 -6.13 25.28 19.78
C ILE A 53 -5.72 26.53 19.02
N ASN A 54 -6.58 27.56 18.95
CA ASN A 54 -6.28 28.85 18.31
C ASN A 54 -5.96 29.95 19.32
N GLY A 55 -6.08 29.70 20.61
CA GLY A 55 -5.73 30.63 21.68
C GLY A 55 -6.56 31.93 21.69
N ARG A 56 -7.81 31.88 21.17
CA ARG A 56 -8.73 33.02 21.16
C ARG A 56 -10.19 32.58 21.26
N PRO A 57 -11.07 33.42 21.83
CA PRO A 57 -12.49 33.16 21.79
C PRO A 57 -13.06 33.27 20.37
N PHE A 58 -14.16 32.57 20.12
CA PHE A 58 -14.97 32.66 18.90
C PHE A 58 -16.42 33.00 19.23
N THR A 59 -17.00 33.90 18.44
CA THR A 59 -18.44 34.14 18.49
C THR A 59 -19.21 32.99 17.84
N TYR A 60 -20.48 32.86 18.14
CA TYR A 60 -21.32 31.84 17.49
C TYR A 60 -21.44 32.06 15.97
N ASP A 61 -21.45 33.31 15.51
CA ASP A 61 -21.49 33.63 14.09
C ASP A 61 -20.19 33.25 13.36
N GLU A 62 -19.03 33.42 13.99
CA GLU A 62 -17.75 32.93 13.45
C GLU A 62 -17.76 31.39 13.33
N ILE A 63 -18.26 30.68 14.34
CA ILE A 63 -18.36 29.23 14.29
C ILE A 63 -19.32 28.76 13.19
N LYS A 64 -20.48 29.42 13.06
CA LYS A 64 -21.42 29.17 11.96
C LYS A 64 -20.79 29.38 10.58
N SER A 65 -20.01 30.46 10.44
CA SER A 65 -19.28 30.75 9.18
C SER A 65 -18.29 29.63 8.86
N ILE A 66 -17.49 29.17 9.85
CA ILE A 66 -16.54 28.09 9.68
C ILE A 66 -17.25 26.78 9.26
N ILE A 67 -18.35 26.43 9.91
CA ILE A 67 -19.13 25.23 9.57
C ILE A 67 -19.74 25.35 8.17
N THR A 68 -20.19 26.56 7.79
CA THR A 68 -20.70 26.82 6.43
C THR A 68 -19.62 26.65 5.37
N ASP A 69 -18.39 27.11 5.62
CA ASP A 69 -17.25 26.92 4.74
C ASP A 69 -16.91 25.43 4.59
N ILE A 70 -16.87 24.69 5.69
CA ILE A 70 -16.69 23.23 5.67
C ILE A 70 -17.82 22.60 4.83
N HIS A 71 -19.09 22.90 5.11
CA HIS A 71 -20.22 22.37 4.37
C HIS A 71 -20.10 22.59 2.85
N ASN A 72 -19.65 23.77 2.44
CA ASN A 72 -19.48 24.10 1.02
C ASN A 72 -18.36 23.28 0.36
N MET A 73 -17.24 23.08 1.04
CA MET A 73 -16.15 22.21 0.57
C MET A 73 -16.60 20.74 0.41
N LEU A 74 -17.43 20.26 1.34
CA LEU A 74 -17.93 18.87 1.30
C LEU A 74 -18.87 18.59 0.12
N LYS A 75 -19.35 19.60 -0.60
CA LYS A 75 -20.14 19.44 -1.84
C LYS A 75 -19.29 19.12 -3.05
N ASN A 76 -17.98 19.40 -3.01
CA ASN A 76 -17.09 19.25 -4.16
C ASN A 76 -16.96 17.79 -4.62
N ASN A 77 -16.68 17.60 -5.92
CA ASN A 77 -16.42 16.28 -6.52
C ASN A 77 -14.94 15.92 -6.43
N ASP A 78 -14.33 16.10 -5.27
CA ASP A 78 -12.89 15.95 -5.04
C ASP A 78 -12.55 14.93 -3.97
N LEU A 79 -13.52 14.09 -3.58
CA LEU A 79 -13.39 13.08 -2.51
C LEU A 79 -13.02 13.69 -1.15
N GLY A 80 -13.38 14.96 -0.92
CA GLY A 80 -13.05 15.71 0.31
C GLY A 80 -11.63 16.26 0.36
N LYS A 81 -10.93 16.37 -0.79
CA LYS A 81 -9.55 16.86 -0.89
C LYS A 81 -9.39 18.27 -0.33
N GLU A 82 -10.32 19.18 -0.65
CA GLU A 82 -10.23 20.56 -0.20
C GLU A 82 -10.40 20.68 1.32
N PHE A 83 -11.36 19.96 1.91
CA PHE A 83 -11.54 19.88 3.35
C PHE A 83 -10.32 19.25 4.04
N TYR A 84 -9.82 18.14 3.52
CA TYR A 84 -8.63 17.49 4.05
C TYR A 84 -7.40 18.40 4.04
N ASN A 85 -7.21 19.18 2.97
CA ASN A 85 -6.12 20.15 2.89
C ASN A 85 -6.22 21.21 3.97
N TRP A 86 -7.43 21.71 4.27
CA TRP A 86 -7.62 22.62 5.40
C TRP A 86 -7.35 21.93 6.74
N LEU A 87 -7.80 20.70 6.90
CA LEU A 87 -7.61 19.93 8.14
C LEU A 87 -6.12 19.83 8.52
N ILE A 88 -5.23 19.57 7.53
CA ILE A 88 -3.80 19.35 7.78
C ILE A 88 -2.93 20.60 7.63
N ASP A 89 -3.36 21.60 6.85
CA ASP A 89 -2.65 22.85 6.62
C ASP A 89 -3.64 24.02 6.53
N PRO A 90 -3.93 24.67 7.65
CA PRO A 90 -4.95 25.72 7.70
C PRO A 90 -4.58 26.97 6.87
N LYS A 91 -3.30 27.19 6.53
CA LYS A 91 -2.78 28.42 5.90
C LYS A 91 -3.20 29.66 6.70
N ASP A 92 -4.05 30.48 6.08
CA ASP A 92 -4.58 31.71 6.71
C ASP A 92 -5.93 31.48 7.42
N ARG A 93 -6.42 30.25 7.47
CA ARG A 93 -7.66 29.85 8.15
C ARG A 93 -7.35 29.43 9.59
N VAL A 94 -8.41 29.22 10.37
CA VAL A 94 -8.30 28.67 11.72
C VAL A 94 -7.81 27.23 11.69
N LYS A 95 -7.05 26.83 12.69
CA LYS A 95 -6.69 25.42 12.90
C LYS A 95 -7.94 24.66 13.32
N LEU A 96 -8.18 23.50 12.70
CA LEU A 96 -9.25 22.59 13.06
C LEU A 96 -8.75 21.46 13.99
N ILE A 97 -7.48 21.10 13.89
CA ILE A 97 -6.80 20.08 14.72
C ILE A 97 -5.40 20.59 15.06
N ASP A 98 -4.95 20.32 16.29
CA ASP A 98 -3.55 20.45 16.66
C ASP A 98 -2.84 19.09 16.51
N PHE A 99 -1.96 18.97 15.50
CA PHE A 99 -1.17 17.76 15.25
C PHE A 99 0.15 17.73 16.02
N SER A 100 0.50 18.80 16.70
CA SER A 100 1.75 18.90 17.47
C SER A 100 1.58 18.48 18.92
N GLU A 101 0.38 18.72 19.48
CA GLU A 101 0.09 18.43 20.87
C GLU A 101 -1.27 17.70 20.98
N THR A 102 -1.20 16.40 21.25
CA THR A 102 -2.40 15.54 21.28
C THR A 102 -3.41 16.01 22.33
N THR A 103 -2.94 16.50 23.49
CA THR A 103 -3.76 16.90 24.62
C THR A 103 -4.55 18.20 24.37
N GLU A 104 -4.20 18.94 23.33
CA GLU A 104 -4.95 20.15 22.94
C GLU A 104 -6.27 19.84 22.24
N ASN A 105 -6.42 18.62 21.73
CA ASN A 105 -7.64 18.22 21.03
C ASN A 105 -8.66 17.55 21.95
N ASP A 106 -9.94 17.70 21.62
CA ASP A 106 -11.05 16.97 22.23
C ASP A 106 -11.34 15.69 21.44
N PHE A 107 -11.34 14.55 22.11
CA PHE A 107 -11.65 13.25 21.52
C PHE A 107 -12.91 12.69 22.16
N ALA A 108 -13.88 12.32 21.34
CA ALA A 108 -15.09 11.69 21.82
C ALA A 108 -15.58 10.58 20.88
N VAL A 109 -16.44 9.72 21.39
CA VAL A 109 -17.18 8.73 20.61
C VAL A 109 -18.68 8.91 20.83
N VAL A 110 -19.44 8.65 19.79
CA VAL A 110 -20.90 8.69 19.78
C VAL A 110 -21.44 7.49 19.02
N ASP A 111 -22.36 6.77 19.65
CA ASP A 111 -22.98 5.61 19.07
C ASP A 111 -24.14 6.03 18.14
N GLU A 112 -24.26 5.36 17.01
CA GLU A 112 -25.38 5.46 16.07
C GLU A 112 -25.75 6.90 15.64
N LEU A 113 -24.77 7.76 15.39
CA LEU A 113 -25.00 9.12 14.88
C LEU A 113 -25.76 9.07 13.54
N PRO A 114 -27.01 9.58 13.47
CA PRO A 114 -27.78 9.46 12.25
C PRO A 114 -27.38 10.50 11.19
N PHE A 115 -27.11 9.99 9.97
CA PHE A 115 -26.96 10.81 8.77
C PHE A 115 -28.25 10.76 7.97
N SER A 116 -29.18 11.65 8.31
CA SER A 116 -30.46 11.77 7.63
C SER A 116 -30.34 12.63 6.37
N ILE A 117 -31.09 12.27 5.33
CA ILE A 117 -31.17 13.00 4.08
C ILE A 117 -32.05 14.25 4.25
N VAL A 118 -33.07 14.14 5.04
CA VAL A 118 -34.06 15.20 5.30
C VAL A 118 -34.02 15.57 6.79
N GLU A 119 -33.95 16.88 7.05
CA GLU A 119 -33.96 17.41 8.41
C GLU A 119 -35.25 17.05 9.15
N GLY A 120 -35.09 16.60 10.40
CA GLY A 120 -36.20 16.22 11.27
C GLY A 120 -36.77 14.81 10.98
N THR A 121 -36.17 14.04 10.05
CA THR A 121 -36.56 12.64 9.80
C THR A 121 -35.39 11.71 10.04
N GLU A 122 -35.69 10.49 10.50
CA GLU A 122 -34.72 9.41 10.60
C GLU A 122 -34.89 8.39 9.48
N GLU A 123 -35.92 8.53 8.66
CA GLU A 123 -36.24 7.62 7.58
C GLU A 123 -35.14 7.67 6.50
N GLY A 124 -34.59 6.50 6.14
CA GLY A 124 -33.50 6.39 5.20
C GLY A 124 -32.12 6.79 5.75
N SER A 125 -31.98 7.10 7.06
CA SER A 125 -30.69 7.49 7.62
C SER A 125 -29.67 6.35 7.64
N PHE A 126 -28.41 6.68 7.34
CA PHE A 126 -27.25 5.84 7.62
C PHE A 126 -26.79 6.13 9.05
N ARG A 127 -26.56 5.09 9.86
CA ARG A 127 -26.09 5.20 11.24
C ARG A 127 -24.88 4.28 11.43
N PRO A 128 -23.67 4.79 11.35
CA PRO A 128 -22.49 4.01 11.74
C PRO A 128 -22.57 3.60 13.21
N ASP A 129 -22.13 2.38 13.54
CA ASP A 129 -22.23 1.84 14.89
C ASP A 129 -21.55 2.72 15.94
N ILE A 130 -20.29 3.11 15.68
CA ILE A 130 -19.49 4.00 16.56
C ILE A 130 -18.84 5.09 15.71
N ASN A 131 -19.15 6.34 15.99
CA ASN A 131 -18.53 7.49 15.32
C ASN A 131 -17.47 8.11 16.22
N ILE A 132 -16.32 8.44 15.64
CA ILE A 132 -15.16 8.99 16.34
C ILE A 132 -15.05 10.47 16.02
N LEU A 133 -15.14 11.28 17.05
CA LEU A 133 -15.07 12.74 16.96
C LEU A 133 -13.68 13.23 17.34
N VAL A 134 -13.14 14.14 16.56
CA VAL A 134 -11.99 14.97 16.92
C VAL A 134 -12.41 16.42 16.86
N ASN A 135 -12.32 17.12 17.98
CA ASN A 135 -12.77 18.50 18.12
C ASN A 135 -14.23 18.71 17.66
N GLY A 136 -15.11 17.75 18.01
CA GLY A 136 -16.52 17.76 17.64
C GLY A 136 -16.82 17.39 16.18
N MET A 137 -15.81 17.16 15.33
CA MET A 137 -15.98 16.73 13.94
C MET A 137 -15.98 15.20 13.84
N PRO A 138 -17.00 14.54 13.25
CA PRO A 138 -17.00 13.11 13.01
C PRO A 138 -16.03 12.77 11.85
N LEU A 139 -14.78 12.45 12.19
CA LEU A 139 -13.73 12.19 11.20
C LEU A 139 -13.51 10.72 10.90
N ALA A 140 -14.01 9.83 11.76
CA ALA A 140 -13.91 8.39 11.54
C ALA A 140 -15.15 7.67 12.07
N PHE A 141 -15.33 6.43 11.64
CA PHE A 141 -16.30 5.53 12.25
C PHE A 141 -15.84 4.08 12.22
N LEU A 142 -16.40 3.29 13.12
CA LEU A 142 -16.21 1.84 13.19
C LEU A 142 -17.58 1.16 13.06
N GLU A 143 -17.72 0.29 12.07
CA GLU A 143 -18.82 -0.66 11.93
C GLU A 143 -18.41 -1.99 12.55
N VAL A 144 -19.25 -2.53 13.40
CA VAL A 144 -18.97 -3.81 14.06
C VAL A 144 -19.96 -4.88 13.62
N LYS A 145 -19.56 -6.12 13.70
CA LYS A 145 -20.40 -7.29 13.48
C LYS A 145 -20.11 -8.34 14.54
N LYS A 146 -21.12 -9.15 14.86
CA LYS A 146 -20.91 -10.28 15.76
C LYS A 146 -19.97 -11.30 15.13
N PRO A 147 -19.16 -12.00 15.93
CA PRO A 147 -18.39 -13.14 15.48
C PRO A 147 -19.28 -14.18 14.76
N ASN A 148 -18.75 -14.84 13.74
CA ASN A 148 -19.44 -15.91 12.99
C ASN A 148 -20.81 -15.50 12.39
N ASN A 149 -20.93 -14.25 11.90
CA ASN A 149 -22.11 -13.83 11.18
C ASN A 149 -22.16 -14.48 9.78
N ASP A 150 -23.37 -14.82 9.29
CA ASP A 150 -23.57 -15.40 7.98
C ASP A 150 -23.06 -14.47 6.86
N GLY A 151 -22.06 -14.93 6.09
CA GLY A 151 -21.44 -14.19 5.00
C GLY A 151 -20.31 -13.26 5.42
N GLY A 152 -19.80 -13.40 6.65
CA GLY A 152 -18.60 -12.73 7.12
C GLY A 152 -18.65 -11.20 7.04
N ILE A 153 -17.49 -10.58 7.06
CA ILE A 153 -17.36 -9.13 6.97
C ILE A 153 -17.49 -8.62 5.52
N GLN A 154 -17.30 -9.48 4.51
CA GLN A 154 -17.37 -9.13 3.09
C GLN A 154 -18.70 -8.49 2.70
N LYS A 155 -19.82 -8.99 3.24
CA LYS A 155 -21.15 -8.40 2.97
C LYS A 155 -21.24 -6.92 3.37
N GLU A 156 -20.55 -6.52 4.44
CA GLU A 156 -20.53 -5.12 4.86
C GLU A 156 -19.63 -4.28 3.93
N PHE A 157 -18.54 -4.84 3.43
CA PHE A 157 -17.74 -4.18 2.41
C PHE A 157 -18.57 -3.92 1.14
N ASP A 158 -19.27 -4.94 0.66
CA ASP A 158 -20.12 -4.83 -0.54
C ASP A 158 -21.29 -3.84 -0.30
N ARG A 159 -21.87 -3.85 0.88
CA ARG A 159 -22.91 -2.89 1.26
C ARG A 159 -22.36 -1.46 1.29
N MET A 160 -21.17 -1.27 1.84
CA MET A 160 -20.48 0.02 1.86
C MET A 160 -20.23 0.52 0.45
N ILE A 161 -19.57 -0.29 -0.40
CA ILE A 161 -19.20 0.10 -1.77
C ILE A 161 -20.46 0.33 -2.63
N ASN A 162 -21.37 -0.66 -2.67
CA ASN A 162 -22.43 -0.70 -3.68
C ASN A 162 -23.67 0.12 -3.31
N LYS A 163 -23.88 0.38 -2.02
CA LYS A 163 -25.08 1.10 -1.56
C LYS A 163 -24.78 2.45 -0.94
N ARG A 164 -23.79 2.53 -0.03
CA ARG A 164 -23.56 3.73 0.77
C ARG A 164 -22.68 4.75 0.05
N LEU A 165 -21.52 4.32 -0.46
CA LEU A 165 -20.59 5.19 -1.18
C LEU A 165 -21.13 5.64 -2.55
N GLN A 166 -22.09 4.91 -3.12
CA GLN A 166 -22.75 5.29 -4.38
C GLN A 166 -23.95 6.24 -4.18
N ASN A 167 -24.44 6.39 -2.96
CA ASN A 167 -25.56 7.27 -2.71
C ASN A 167 -25.10 8.73 -2.69
N PRO A 168 -25.57 9.57 -3.65
CA PRO A 168 -25.16 10.98 -3.72
C PRO A 168 -25.54 11.76 -2.47
N ASP A 169 -26.57 11.34 -1.75
CA ASP A 169 -27.04 12.01 -0.54
C ASP A 169 -26.05 11.88 0.62
N TYR A 170 -25.22 10.82 0.63
CA TYR A 170 -24.19 10.62 1.63
C TYR A 170 -22.82 11.18 1.23
N LYS A 171 -22.70 11.80 0.06
CA LYS A 171 -21.44 12.36 -0.46
C LYS A 171 -20.77 13.30 0.53
N LYS A 172 -21.52 14.26 1.10
CA LYS A 172 -20.97 15.22 2.06
C LYS A 172 -20.39 14.53 3.30
N PHE A 173 -21.09 13.53 3.78
CA PHE A 173 -20.61 12.71 4.89
C PHE A 173 -19.30 12.00 4.57
N PHE A 174 -19.24 11.29 3.44
CA PHE A 174 -18.02 10.58 3.05
C PHE A 174 -16.86 11.51 2.67
N ASN A 175 -17.13 12.73 2.23
CA ASN A 175 -16.10 13.75 2.05
C ASN A 175 -15.55 14.28 3.38
N LEU A 176 -16.37 14.28 4.46
CA LEU A 176 -15.95 14.66 5.81
C LEU A 176 -15.16 13.54 6.50
N ILE A 177 -15.63 12.30 6.38
CA ILE A 177 -15.00 11.12 7.00
C ILE A 177 -13.63 10.86 6.38
N GLN A 178 -12.63 10.67 7.24
CA GLN A 178 -11.25 10.39 6.84
C GLN A 178 -10.93 8.90 6.93
N LEU A 179 -11.43 8.23 7.98
CA LEU A 179 -11.13 6.84 8.28
C LEU A 179 -12.40 6.04 8.51
N VAL A 180 -12.56 4.94 7.79
CA VAL A 180 -13.65 3.98 7.93
C VAL A 180 -13.08 2.65 8.37
N SER A 181 -13.69 2.04 9.38
CA SER A 181 -13.20 0.77 9.92
C SER A 181 -14.34 -0.23 10.11
N PHE A 182 -13.96 -1.52 10.08
CA PHE A 182 -14.85 -2.65 10.25
C PHE A 182 -14.21 -3.70 11.14
N SER A 183 -14.99 -4.33 12.02
CA SER A 183 -14.53 -5.47 12.80
C SER A 183 -15.67 -6.42 13.12
N ASN A 184 -15.42 -7.74 13.03
CA ASN A 184 -16.30 -8.76 13.59
C ASN A 184 -15.73 -9.43 14.84
N ASN A 185 -14.77 -8.79 15.49
CA ASN A 185 -14.11 -9.25 16.71
C ASN A 185 -13.53 -10.67 16.60
N MET A 186 -13.01 -11.00 15.44
CA MET A 186 -12.30 -12.24 15.19
C MET A 186 -10.90 -11.94 14.66
N GLU A 187 -9.99 -12.89 14.82
CA GLU A 187 -8.70 -12.85 14.13
C GLU A 187 -8.91 -12.87 12.61
N TYR A 188 -7.90 -12.37 11.88
CA TYR A 188 -7.98 -12.38 10.43
C TYR A 188 -8.11 -13.80 9.89
N GLU A 189 -9.14 -14.01 9.08
CA GLU A 189 -9.37 -15.24 8.34
C GLU A 189 -9.64 -14.90 6.87
N GLU A 190 -8.73 -15.30 6.01
CA GLU A 190 -8.92 -15.22 4.56
C GLU A 190 -10.08 -16.18 4.18
N GLY A 191 -10.95 -15.73 3.28
CA GLY A 191 -12.02 -16.57 2.75
C GLY A 191 -11.45 -17.76 1.97
N ASP A 192 -12.27 -18.80 1.84
CA ASP A 192 -12.00 -19.93 0.96
C ASP A 192 -12.00 -19.50 -0.53
N ASP A 193 -12.03 -20.47 -1.45
CA ASP A 193 -12.01 -20.20 -2.92
C ASP A 193 -13.20 -19.38 -3.43
N THR A 194 -14.19 -19.06 -2.59
CA THR A 194 -15.36 -18.23 -2.92
C THR A 194 -15.17 -16.74 -2.75
N GLU A 195 -13.96 -16.28 -2.36
CA GLU A 195 -13.57 -14.85 -2.34
C GLU A 195 -14.05 -14.02 -1.13
N ASP A 196 -14.84 -14.58 -0.23
CA ASP A 196 -15.39 -13.84 0.90
C ASP A 196 -14.39 -13.76 2.06
N VAL A 197 -14.03 -12.55 2.48
CA VAL A 197 -13.29 -12.34 3.72
C VAL A 197 -14.22 -12.63 4.89
N LYS A 198 -13.88 -13.65 5.70
CA LYS A 198 -14.74 -14.12 6.77
C LYS A 198 -14.61 -13.31 8.04
N ALA A 199 -13.38 -12.96 8.40
CA ALA A 199 -13.08 -12.41 9.71
C ALA A 199 -11.91 -11.43 9.70
N GLY A 200 -11.89 -10.55 10.69
CA GLY A 200 -10.79 -9.61 10.94
C GLY A 200 -11.24 -8.20 11.25
N SER A 201 -10.25 -7.33 11.41
CA SER A 201 -10.43 -5.89 11.57
C SER A 201 -9.75 -5.13 10.44
N PHE A 202 -10.51 -4.27 9.77
CA PHE A 202 -10.12 -3.60 8.53
C PHE A 202 -10.32 -2.11 8.62
N TYR A 203 -9.55 -1.38 7.83
CA TYR A 203 -9.69 0.05 7.68
C TYR A 203 -9.56 0.48 6.22
N THR A 204 -10.13 1.62 5.93
CA THR A 204 -10.11 2.23 4.60
C THR A 204 -10.36 3.73 4.68
N THR A 205 -10.29 4.41 3.54
CA THR A 205 -10.81 5.76 3.36
C THR A 205 -11.82 5.75 2.20
N PRO A 206 -12.87 6.57 2.23
CA PRO A 206 -13.84 6.63 1.15
C PRO A 206 -13.19 6.96 -0.20
N ASN A 207 -13.35 6.09 -1.19
CA ASN A 207 -12.78 6.23 -2.54
C ASN A 207 -13.77 5.80 -3.65
N GLY A 208 -15.05 6.03 -3.44
CA GLY A 208 -16.09 5.60 -4.37
C GLY A 208 -16.04 4.10 -4.67
N ASN A 209 -16.17 3.72 -5.95
CA ASN A 209 -16.10 2.32 -6.40
C ASN A 209 -14.71 1.68 -6.22
N ASN A 210 -13.66 2.49 -6.07
CA ASN A 210 -12.29 2.02 -5.91
C ASN A 210 -11.88 1.84 -4.44
N THR A 211 -12.83 1.89 -3.51
CA THR A 211 -12.57 1.67 -2.09
C THR A 211 -12.08 0.25 -1.87
N SER A 212 -10.91 0.13 -1.24
CA SER A 212 -10.31 -1.14 -0.85
C SER A 212 -10.08 -1.18 0.65
N PHE A 213 -10.38 -2.32 1.27
CA PHE A 213 -10.25 -2.52 2.70
C PHE A 213 -8.92 -3.18 3.01
N SER A 214 -8.17 -2.58 3.92
CA SER A 214 -6.87 -3.09 4.34
C SER A 214 -6.98 -3.69 5.74
N PHE A 215 -6.48 -4.91 5.90
CA PHE A 215 -6.29 -5.49 7.21
C PHE A 215 -5.22 -4.71 7.97
N PHE A 216 -5.40 -4.50 9.28
CA PHE A 216 -4.39 -3.92 10.13
C PHE A 216 -3.77 -4.99 11.03
N ARG A 217 -2.45 -5.18 10.90
CA ARG A 217 -1.64 -6.01 11.78
C ARG A 217 -0.73 -5.11 12.60
N GLU A 218 -0.67 -5.34 13.92
CA GLU A 218 0.29 -4.66 14.79
C GLU A 218 1.70 -5.20 14.53
N ASP A 219 2.64 -4.31 14.35
CA ASP A 219 4.05 -4.65 14.07
C ASP A 219 4.95 -4.49 15.32
N ASP A 220 4.46 -3.77 16.33
CA ASP A 220 5.10 -3.65 17.64
C ASP A 220 4.39 -4.55 18.65
N GLU A 221 4.90 -5.76 18.86
CA GLU A 221 4.34 -6.75 19.78
C GLU A 221 4.25 -6.23 21.23
N GLN A 222 5.11 -5.29 21.59
CA GLN A 222 5.11 -4.68 22.92
C GLN A 222 4.10 -3.54 23.06
N PHE A 223 3.51 -3.06 21.97
CA PHE A 223 2.64 -1.88 21.98
C PHE A 223 1.50 -2.01 22.97
N HIS A 224 0.71 -3.09 22.86
CA HIS A 224 -0.44 -3.32 23.75
C HIS A 224 -0.04 -3.55 25.20
N LEU A 225 1.13 -4.13 25.44
CA LEU A 225 1.64 -4.37 26.79
C LEU A 225 2.11 -3.07 27.46
N LYS A 226 2.62 -2.13 26.68
CA LYS A 226 3.12 -0.83 27.17
C LYS A 226 2.06 0.26 27.19
N TYR A 227 0.89 0.01 26.55
CA TYR A 227 -0.16 1.03 26.47
C TYR A 227 -0.78 1.29 27.84
N LEU A 228 -0.84 2.57 28.22
CA LEU A 228 -1.45 2.99 29.48
C LEU A 228 -2.94 3.26 29.24
N TYR A 229 -3.79 2.31 29.65
CA TYR A 229 -5.24 2.46 29.57
C TYR A 229 -5.77 3.25 30.77
N GLU A 230 -6.80 4.05 30.54
CA GLU A 230 -7.57 4.65 31.62
C GLU A 230 -8.44 3.58 32.30
N ASP A 231 -8.52 3.60 33.62
CA ASP A 231 -9.46 2.78 34.38
C ASP A 231 -10.86 3.32 34.19
N ILE A 232 -11.77 2.44 33.78
CA ILE A 232 -13.19 2.75 33.64
C ILE A 232 -13.96 2.04 34.73
N ASP A 233 -14.62 2.82 35.58
CA ASP A 233 -15.45 2.27 36.67
C ASP A 233 -16.70 1.55 36.12
N MET A 234 -17.23 0.68 36.94
CA MET A 234 -18.41 -0.12 36.58
C MET A 234 -19.66 0.75 36.37
N ASP A 235 -19.78 1.87 37.05
CA ASP A 235 -20.94 2.76 36.91
C ASP A 235 -20.93 3.41 35.51
N ARG A 236 -19.76 3.77 35.01
CA ARG A 236 -19.60 4.29 33.64
C ARG A 236 -19.89 3.22 32.58
N ILE A 237 -19.45 1.98 32.80
CA ILE A 237 -19.77 0.85 31.92
C ILE A 237 -21.30 0.63 31.91
N LYS A 238 -21.94 0.61 33.06
CA LYS A 238 -23.39 0.46 33.20
C LYS A 238 -24.16 1.61 32.56
N TYR A 239 -23.64 2.83 32.65
CA TYR A 239 -24.22 4.00 32.00
C TYR A 239 -24.22 3.83 30.47
N VAL A 240 -23.10 3.48 29.85
CA VAL A 240 -23.02 3.22 28.41
C VAL A 240 -23.94 2.07 28.01
N THR A 241 -23.93 0.98 28.76
CA THR A 241 -24.81 -0.18 28.53
C THR A 241 -26.27 0.22 28.49
N LYS A 242 -26.72 1.06 29.47
CA LYS A 242 -28.08 1.59 29.56
C LYS A 242 -28.41 2.52 28.38
N ASP A 243 -27.47 3.39 28.01
CA ASP A 243 -27.67 4.35 26.92
C ASP A 243 -27.83 3.63 25.58
N CYS A 244 -27.09 2.52 25.36
CA CYS A 244 -27.29 1.62 24.22
C CYS A 244 -28.60 0.82 24.26
N GLY A 245 -29.45 1.00 25.31
CA GLY A 245 -30.77 0.37 25.41
C GLY A 245 -30.78 -1.02 26.06
N TYR A 246 -29.72 -1.39 26.76
CA TYR A 246 -29.57 -2.68 27.44
C TYR A 246 -29.75 -2.53 28.98
N ASN A 247 -30.04 -3.66 29.62
CA ASN A 247 -30.08 -3.69 31.08
C ASN A 247 -28.66 -3.50 31.64
N PRO A 248 -28.41 -2.52 32.52
CA PRO A 248 -27.10 -2.31 33.14
C PRO A 248 -26.52 -3.56 33.84
N ALA A 249 -27.36 -4.48 34.30
CA ALA A 249 -26.94 -5.73 34.91
C ALA A 249 -26.23 -6.69 33.91
N GLU A 250 -26.39 -6.49 32.62
CA GLU A 250 -25.61 -7.24 31.61
C GLU A 250 -24.09 -7.01 31.77
N ALA A 251 -23.71 -5.83 32.24
CA ALA A 251 -22.30 -5.49 32.49
C ALA A 251 -21.66 -6.32 33.63
N ASP A 252 -22.48 -6.89 34.52
CA ASP A 252 -21.99 -7.73 35.63
C ASP A 252 -21.82 -9.21 35.24
N THR A 253 -22.10 -9.59 33.98
CA THR A 253 -22.00 -11.00 33.54
C THR A 253 -20.56 -11.38 33.19
N PRO A 254 -20.14 -12.65 33.50
CA PRO A 254 -18.80 -13.11 33.10
C PRO A 254 -18.55 -13.04 31.59
N GLU A 255 -19.57 -13.31 30.79
CA GLU A 255 -19.49 -13.25 29.31
C GLU A 255 -19.22 -11.83 28.82
N PHE A 256 -19.82 -10.83 29.46
CA PHE A 256 -19.55 -9.43 29.11
C PHE A 256 -18.11 -9.04 29.49
N ALA A 257 -17.65 -9.49 30.67
CA ALA A 257 -16.29 -9.23 31.14
C ALA A 257 -15.22 -9.80 30.17
N GLU A 258 -15.45 -10.99 29.58
CA GLU A 258 -14.55 -11.54 28.55
C GLU A 258 -14.46 -10.63 27.31
N ASN A 259 -15.58 -10.06 26.86
CA ASN A 259 -15.59 -9.17 25.71
C ASN A 259 -14.96 -7.79 26.01
N LEU A 260 -14.84 -7.42 27.28
CA LEU A 260 -14.15 -6.19 27.71
C LEU A 260 -12.62 -6.32 27.74
N LYS A 261 -12.05 -7.49 27.53
CA LYS A 261 -10.59 -7.66 27.50
C LYS A 261 -9.98 -6.77 26.41
N THR A 262 -8.90 -6.08 26.75
CA THR A 262 -8.16 -5.22 25.80
C THR A 262 -7.53 -6.02 24.66
N THR A 263 -7.37 -7.34 24.86
CA THR A 263 -6.75 -8.28 23.92
C THR A 263 -7.73 -8.94 22.95
N THR A 264 -9.04 -8.63 23.01
CA THR A 264 -9.95 -9.11 21.97
C THR A 264 -9.57 -8.49 20.62
N PRO A 265 -9.78 -9.17 19.48
CA PRO A 265 -9.34 -8.67 18.18
C PRO A 265 -9.83 -7.26 17.85
N CYS A 266 -11.10 -6.94 18.15
CA CYS A 266 -11.65 -5.60 17.95
C CYS A 266 -11.00 -4.56 18.87
N ASN A 267 -10.84 -4.87 20.17
CA ASN A 267 -10.26 -3.94 21.13
C ASN A 267 -8.77 -3.70 20.86
N SER A 268 -8.02 -4.73 20.47
CA SER A 268 -6.64 -4.61 20.03
C SER A 268 -6.52 -3.70 18.79
N PHE A 269 -7.40 -3.91 17.81
CA PHE A 269 -7.46 -3.06 16.61
C PHE A 269 -7.78 -1.61 16.96
N ILE A 270 -8.77 -1.37 17.84
CA ILE A 270 -9.10 -0.01 18.30
C ILE A 270 -7.89 0.66 18.94
N THR A 271 -7.16 -0.04 19.79
CA THR A 271 -5.94 0.47 20.41
C THR A 271 -4.86 0.80 19.39
N SER A 272 -4.64 -0.10 18.43
CA SER A 272 -3.61 0.06 17.40
C SER A 272 -3.88 1.20 16.42
N VAL A 273 -5.13 1.43 16.05
CA VAL A 273 -5.49 2.42 15.01
C VAL A 273 -5.99 3.73 15.62
N PHE A 274 -6.75 3.64 16.70
CA PHE A 274 -7.44 4.79 17.31
C PHE A 274 -6.80 5.29 18.61
N GLY A 275 -5.67 4.72 19.04
CA GLY A 275 -4.84 5.41 20.03
C GLY A 275 -4.62 6.86 19.57
N LYS A 276 -4.88 7.85 20.42
CA LYS A 276 -5.02 9.27 20.02
C LYS A 276 -3.89 9.77 19.12
N GLU A 277 -2.63 9.48 19.47
CA GLU A 277 -1.46 9.87 18.67
C GLU A 277 -1.45 9.18 17.29
N ARG A 278 -1.85 7.90 17.23
CA ARG A 278 -1.88 7.13 15.98
C ARG A 278 -3.02 7.59 15.08
N LEU A 279 -4.19 7.89 15.64
CA LEU A 279 -5.29 8.51 14.88
C LEU A 279 -4.85 9.85 14.28
N LEU A 280 -4.24 10.72 15.06
CA LEU A 280 -3.71 11.99 14.55
C LEU A 280 -2.65 11.78 13.47
N TYR A 281 -1.79 10.77 13.61
CA TYR A 281 -0.80 10.42 12.59
C TYR A 281 -1.47 9.97 11.28
N PHE A 282 -2.50 9.11 11.35
CA PHE A 282 -3.28 8.73 10.18
C PHE A 282 -3.97 9.94 9.53
N LEU A 283 -4.58 10.81 10.33
CA LEU A 283 -5.24 12.01 9.83
C LEU A 283 -4.24 12.97 9.15
N GLN A 284 -3.05 13.14 9.71
CA GLN A 284 -2.05 14.06 9.18
C GLN A 284 -1.30 13.53 7.97
N TYR A 285 -0.88 12.26 8.00
CA TYR A 285 0.06 11.69 7.03
C TYR A 285 -0.52 10.54 6.23
N GLY A 286 -1.55 9.85 6.75
CA GLY A 286 -2.04 8.60 6.21
C GLY A 286 -2.86 8.71 4.94
N MET A 287 -3.43 9.89 4.65
CA MET A 287 -4.26 10.10 3.46
C MET A 287 -3.47 10.70 2.30
N MET A 288 -3.79 10.25 1.09
CA MET A 288 -3.18 10.76 -0.13
C MET A 288 -4.20 10.79 -1.27
N PHE A 289 -4.33 11.94 -1.91
CA PHE A 289 -5.17 12.10 -3.08
C PHE A 289 -4.31 11.89 -4.34
N VAL A 290 -4.81 11.06 -5.25
CA VAL A 290 -4.11 10.66 -6.47
C VAL A 290 -4.91 11.19 -7.65
N ASP A 291 -4.31 12.10 -8.40
CA ASP A 291 -4.92 12.76 -9.55
C ASP A 291 -4.66 11.91 -10.81
N GLU A 292 -5.53 10.93 -11.05
CA GLU A 292 -5.60 10.09 -12.25
C GLU A 292 -6.81 10.51 -13.12
N GLN A 293 -7.09 9.78 -14.20
CA GLN A 293 -8.29 10.01 -15.02
C GLN A 293 -9.57 10.03 -14.17
N ILE A 294 -9.63 9.17 -13.16
CA ILE A 294 -10.62 9.19 -12.09
C ILE A 294 -9.87 9.49 -10.81
N PRO A 295 -10.11 10.65 -10.17
CA PRO A 295 -9.46 10.98 -8.91
C PRO A 295 -9.66 9.88 -7.87
N GLN A 296 -8.62 9.58 -7.11
CA GLN A 296 -8.64 8.56 -6.08
C GLN A 296 -8.17 9.14 -4.74
N ARG A 297 -8.67 8.55 -3.66
CA ARG A 297 -8.24 8.82 -2.30
C ARG A 297 -7.70 7.53 -1.70
N HIS A 298 -6.44 7.54 -1.30
CA HIS A 298 -5.76 6.39 -0.74
C HIS A 298 -5.46 6.60 0.73
N ILE A 299 -5.42 5.50 1.46
CA ILE A 299 -4.91 5.45 2.83
C ILE A 299 -3.65 4.61 2.88
N MET A 300 -2.72 5.02 3.71
CA MET A 300 -1.48 4.31 4.04
C MET A 300 -1.81 2.91 4.59
N ARG A 301 -1.17 1.88 4.03
CA ARG A 301 -1.25 0.51 4.57
C ARG A 301 -0.40 0.40 5.83
N TYR A 302 -0.71 -0.56 6.73
CA TYR A 302 0.02 -0.69 7.99
C TYR A 302 1.54 -0.85 7.82
N PRO A 303 2.10 -1.58 6.81
CA PRO A 303 3.55 -1.63 6.63
C PRO A 303 4.16 -0.28 6.26
N GLN A 304 3.39 0.57 5.57
CA GLN A 304 3.82 1.94 5.25
C GLN A 304 3.73 2.85 6.49
N PHE A 305 2.70 2.66 7.31
CA PHE A 305 2.53 3.36 8.58
C PHE A 305 3.73 3.09 9.51
N PHE A 306 4.06 1.81 9.74
CA PHE A 306 5.20 1.47 10.58
C PHE A 306 6.53 1.90 9.98
N ALA A 307 6.74 1.69 8.68
CA ALA A 307 7.96 2.11 8.01
C ALA A 307 8.21 3.62 8.13
N THR A 308 7.18 4.45 7.93
CA THR A 308 7.33 5.90 8.06
C THR A 308 7.63 6.34 9.50
N ARG A 309 7.05 5.68 10.50
CA ARG A 309 7.37 5.93 11.92
C ARG A 309 8.78 5.51 12.28
N LYS A 310 9.18 4.30 11.89
CA LYS A 310 10.54 3.78 12.14
C LYS A 310 11.62 4.61 11.41
N ILE A 311 11.31 5.24 10.28
CA ILE A 311 12.22 6.24 9.68
C ILE A 311 12.44 7.40 10.66
N ILE A 312 11.39 7.95 11.25
CA ILE A 312 11.53 9.09 12.18
C ILE A 312 12.27 8.66 13.45
N GLU A 313 11.95 7.51 14.03
CA GLU A 313 12.67 6.95 15.19
C GLU A 313 14.17 6.79 14.89
N ARG A 314 14.52 6.32 13.68
CA ARG A 314 15.91 6.21 13.22
C ARG A 314 16.60 7.58 13.13
N LEU A 315 15.90 8.59 12.61
CA LEU A 315 16.42 9.96 12.52
C LEU A 315 16.59 10.60 13.91
N GLU A 316 15.68 10.35 14.83
CA GLU A 316 15.76 10.82 16.23
C GLU A 316 16.92 10.20 16.98
N ALA A 317 17.22 8.93 16.69
CA ALA A 317 18.41 8.24 17.21
C ALA A 317 19.73 8.69 16.54
N GLY A 318 19.70 9.67 15.62
CA GLY A 318 20.88 10.19 14.93
C GLY A 318 21.36 9.33 13.76
N GLY A 319 20.57 8.35 13.31
CA GLY A 319 20.90 7.49 12.17
C GLY A 319 20.78 8.24 10.83
N LYS A 320 21.72 7.99 9.90
CA LYS A 320 21.75 8.63 8.57
C LYS A 320 21.13 7.78 7.44
N GLY A 321 20.26 6.84 7.77
CA GLY A 321 19.58 6.01 6.79
C GLY A 321 19.42 4.56 7.22
N GLY A 322 19.15 3.70 6.25
CA GLY A 322 18.94 2.26 6.45
C GLY A 322 18.15 1.63 5.32
N ILE A 323 17.71 0.41 5.52
CA ILE A 323 17.05 -0.40 4.52
C ILE A 323 15.58 -0.61 4.89
N ILE A 324 14.69 -0.41 3.93
CA ILE A 324 13.31 -0.84 3.99
C ILE A 324 13.17 -2.04 3.05
N TRP A 325 13.01 -3.20 3.64
CA TRP A 325 12.80 -4.43 2.91
C TRP A 325 11.31 -4.76 2.85
N HIS A 326 10.67 -4.34 1.80
CA HIS A 326 9.26 -4.61 1.53
C HIS A 326 9.12 -5.40 0.24
N THR A 327 8.29 -6.44 0.25
CA THR A 327 8.03 -7.28 -0.92
C THR A 327 7.62 -6.46 -2.13
N GLN A 328 7.78 -7.03 -3.32
CA GLN A 328 7.26 -6.39 -4.52
C GLN A 328 5.73 -6.26 -4.44
N GLY A 329 5.20 -5.08 -4.83
CA GLY A 329 3.76 -4.80 -4.76
C GLY A 329 3.26 -4.24 -3.44
N SER A 330 4.10 -4.16 -2.43
CA SER A 330 3.77 -3.53 -1.14
C SER A 330 3.54 -2.00 -1.24
N GLY A 331 3.86 -1.37 -2.38
CA GLY A 331 3.71 0.06 -2.60
C GLY A 331 4.91 0.90 -2.15
N LYS A 332 6.14 0.47 -2.45
CA LYS A 332 7.39 1.20 -2.10
C LYS A 332 7.44 2.63 -2.64
N THR A 333 6.96 2.88 -3.86
CA THR A 333 6.90 4.24 -4.44
C THR A 333 5.93 5.13 -3.65
N ALA A 334 4.76 4.60 -3.28
CA ALA A 334 3.81 5.30 -2.41
C ALA A 334 4.41 5.57 -1.02
N LEU A 335 5.16 4.59 -0.46
CA LEU A 335 5.88 4.78 0.80
C LEU A 335 6.87 5.94 0.72
N ALA A 336 7.61 6.09 -0.39
CA ALA A 336 8.50 7.24 -0.59
C ALA A 336 7.74 8.57 -0.63
N ALA A 337 6.54 8.60 -1.23
CA ALA A 337 5.68 9.78 -1.23
C ALA A 337 5.16 10.14 0.18
N TYR A 338 4.71 9.15 0.95
CA TYR A 338 4.33 9.36 2.37
C TYR A 338 5.52 9.82 3.19
N SER A 339 6.67 9.16 3.04
CA SER A 339 7.91 9.51 3.75
C SER A 339 8.38 10.94 3.44
N ASN A 340 8.20 11.42 2.19
CA ASN A 340 8.50 12.81 1.84
C ASN A 340 7.75 13.79 2.75
N ARG A 341 6.44 13.58 2.97
CA ARG A 341 5.63 14.44 3.84
C ARG A 341 6.11 14.37 5.30
N VAL A 342 6.30 13.14 5.81
CA VAL A 342 6.68 12.92 7.22
C VAL A 342 8.06 13.47 7.53
N ILE A 343 9.07 13.18 6.70
CA ILE A 343 10.46 13.64 6.89
C ILE A 343 10.55 15.16 6.72
N ARG A 344 9.82 15.73 5.75
CA ARG A 344 9.78 17.18 5.56
C ARG A 344 9.26 17.89 6.80
N ASP A 345 8.18 17.39 7.39
CA ASP A 345 7.59 17.97 8.60
C ASP A 345 8.52 17.82 9.82
N TYR A 346 9.18 16.67 9.94
CA TYR A 346 10.18 16.43 10.97
C TYR A 346 11.32 17.47 10.94
N TYR A 347 11.85 17.76 9.77
CA TYR A 347 12.93 18.76 9.62
C TYR A 347 12.42 20.20 9.65
N ALA A 348 11.20 20.47 9.17
CA ALA A 348 10.59 21.79 9.23
C ALA A 348 10.42 22.27 10.68
N LYS A 349 10.02 21.40 11.59
CA LYS A 349 9.96 21.67 13.05
C LYS A 349 11.34 22.04 13.66
N ARG A 350 12.43 21.70 12.98
CA ARG A 350 13.82 22.02 13.34
C ARG A 350 14.43 23.17 12.54
N ASN A 351 13.60 23.88 11.74
CA ASN A 351 14.01 24.93 10.83
C ASN A 351 15.06 24.50 9.79
N ILE A 352 14.97 23.23 9.35
CA ILE A 352 15.82 22.63 8.33
C ILE A 352 14.96 22.36 7.08
N SER A 353 15.38 22.89 5.94
CA SER A 353 14.76 22.56 4.65
C SER A 353 15.19 21.18 4.18
N THR A 354 14.33 20.51 3.41
CA THR A 354 14.61 19.16 2.90
C THR A 354 14.69 19.15 1.38
N ARG A 355 15.56 18.30 0.85
CA ARG A 355 15.70 18.04 -0.57
C ARG A 355 15.60 16.53 -0.81
N PHE A 356 14.63 16.10 -1.61
CA PHE A 356 14.38 14.69 -1.85
C PHE A 356 14.83 14.26 -3.24
N PHE A 357 15.50 13.11 -3.28
CA PHE A 357 15.93 12.45 -4.50
C PHE A 357 15.40 11.01 -4.51
N PHE A 358 14.84 10.60 -5.64
CA PHE A 358 14.42 9.23 -5.88
C PHE A 358 15.28 8.65 -7.00
N VAL A 359 16.15 7.71 -6.65
CA VAL A 359 17.17 7.15 -7.55
C VAL A 359 16.67 5.84 -8.12
N VAL A 360 16.62 5.75 -9.45
CA VAL A 360 16.21 4.56 -10.19
C VAL A 360 17.32 4.08 -11.12
N ASP A 361 17.34 2.79 -11.43
CA ASP A 361 18.35 2.17 -12.28
C ASP A 361 18.01 2.18 -13.78
N ARG A 362 16.77 2.50 -14.18
CA ARG A 362 16.29 2.46 -15.56
C ARG A 362 15.51 3.73 -15.95
N LEU A 363 15.56 4.05 -17.25
CA LEU A 363 14.87 5.22 -17.80
C LEU A 363 13.34 5.10 -17.80
N ASP A 364 12.82 3.89 -18.02
CA ASP A 364 11.39 3.61 -17.94
C ASP A 364 10.88 3.82 -16.53
N LEU A 365 11.63 3.39 -15.50
CA LEU A 365 11.30 3.62 -14.10
C LEU A 365 11.35 5.11 -13.71
N LEU A 366 12.25 5.89 -14.31
CA LEU A 366 12.30 7.34 -14.11
C LEU A 366 10.98 8.00 -14.52
N THR A 367 10.47 7.65 -15.70
CA THR A 367 9.20 8.19 -16.20
C THR A 367 8.03 7.72 -15.34
N GLN A 368 7.98 6.43 -15.01
CA GLN A 368 6.92 5.85 -14.19
C GLN A 368 6.91 6.46 -12.79
N ALA A 369 8.04 6.53 -12.10
CA ALA A 369 8.13 7.13 -10.77
C ALA A 369 7.75 8.62 -10.80
N GLY A 370 8.16 9.34 -11.85
CA GLY A 370 7.77 10.73 -12.03
C GLY A 370 6.25 10.91 -12.09
N ILE A 371 5.56 10.16 -12.94
CA ILE A 371 4.09 10.18 -13.04
C ILE A 371 3.44 9.80 -11.71
N GLU A 372 3.93 8.77 -11.06
CA GLU A 372 3.41 8.30 -9.76
C GLU A 372 3.51 9.39 -8.67
N PHE A 373 4.60 10.15 -8.63
CA PHE A 373 4.76 11.25 -7.69
C PHE A 373 3.94 12.50 -8.08
N GLU A 374 3.89 12.83 -9.38
CA GLU A 374 3.05 13.93 -9.89
C GLU A 374 1.58 13.68 -9.56
N ASN A 375 1.07 12.47 -9.81
CA ASN A 375 -0.31 12.10 -9.50
C ASN A 375 -0.61 12.21 -8.00
N ARG A 376 0.39 12.04 -7.13
CA ARG A 376 0.26 12.21 -5.67
C ARG A 376 0.49 13.64 -5.18
N GLY A 377 0.53 14.59 -6.09
CA GLY A 377 0.62 16.01 -5.77
C GLY A 377 2.02 16.49 -5.40
N LEU A 378 3.08 15.70 -5.72
CA LEU A 378 4.45 16.17 -5.57
C LEU A 378 4.90 16.90 -6.84
N LYS A 379 5.67 17.96 -6.66
CA LYS A 379 6.36 18.60 -7.77
C LYS A 379 7.58 17.77 -8.16
N VAL A 380 7.59 17.23 -9.36
CA VAL A 380 8.67 16.35 -9.85
C VAL A 380 9.67 17.15 -10.69
N VAL A 381 10.95 16.96 -10.38
CA VAL A 381 12.07 17.42 -11.19
C VAL A 381 12.78 16.20 -11.76
N LYS A 382 12.78 16.04 -13.08
CA LYS A 382 13.49 14.91 -13.73
C LYS A 382 14.92 15.34 -14.02
N CYS A 383 15.90 14.59 -13.47
CA CYS A 383 17.32 14.80 -13.67
C CYS A 383 17.83 13.80 -14.72
N ASP A 384 17.80 14.22 -15.97
CA ASP A 384 18.16 13.37 -17.10
C ASP A 384 19.67 13.31 -17.36
N ASP A 385 20.44 14.23 -16.79
CA ASP A 385 21.88 14.32 -16.95
C ASP A 385 22.61 14.75 -15.67
N LYS A 386 23.93 14.61 -15.68
CA LYS A 386 24.81 14.95 -14.57
C LYS A 386 24.76 16.44 -14.21
N ALA A 387 24.61 17.32 -15.20
CA ALA A 387 24.56 18.77 -14.96
C ALA A 387 23.26 19.17 -14.26
N GLY A 388 22.13 18.59 -14.67
CA GLY A 388 20.83 18.72 -14.01
C GLY A 388 20.87 18.23 -12.57
N PHE A 389 21.43 17.05 -12.35
CA PHE A 389 21.59 16.51 -10.99
C PHE A 389 22.47 17.42 -10.13
N THR A 390 23.63 17.87 -10.65
CA THR A 390 24.54 18.78 -9.93
C THR A 390 23.85 20.08 -9.54
N ARG A 391 23.05 20.65 -10.45
CA ARG A 391 22.27 21.86 -10.19
C ARG A 391 21.27 21.62 -9.07
N GLU A 392 20.52 20.52 -9.11
CA GLU A 392 19.52 20.22 -8.09
C GLU A 392 20.15 19.82 -6.74
N LEU A 393 21.31 19.14 -6.76
CA LEU A 393 22.08 18.83 -5.56
C LEU A 393 22.55 20.10 -4.82
N ASN A 394 23.02 21.11 -5.59
CA ASN A 394 23.59 22.36 -5.08
C ASN A 394 22.59 23.52 -5.02
N LYS A 395 21.33 23.28 -5.32
CA LYS A 395 20.31 24.34 -5.29
C LYS A 395 20.11 24.85 -3.88
N SER A 396 20.49 26.10 -3.64
CA SER A 396 20.14 26.81 -2.41
C SER A 396 18.62 27.04 -2.40
N LEU A 397 17.94 26.55 -1.39
CA LEU A 397 16.52 26.86 -1.21
C LEU A 397 16.45 28.27 -0.58
N SER A 398 15.69 29.17 -1.23
CA SER A 398 15.30 30.42 -0.60
C SER A 398 14.56 30.12 0.72
N THR A 399 14.77 30.92 1.72
CA THR A 399 14.40 30.77 3.11
C THR A 399 12.90 30.73 3.45
N ASN A 400 12.02 30.43 2.48
CA ASN A 400 10.62 30.15 2.78
C ASN A 400 10.46 28.72 3.30
N VAL A 401 11.04 28.49 4.48
CA VAL A 401 10.89 27.29 5.26
C VAL A 401 9.54 27.37 5.97
N GLY A 402 8.52 26.87 5.32
CA GLY A 402 7.25 26.60 5.97
C GLY A 402 6.71 25.30 5.41
N ALA A 403 5.97 24.54 6.21
CA ALA A 403 5.20 23.38 5.79
C ALA A 403 4.23 23.67 4.61
N LYS A 404 4.19 24.90 4.14
CA LYS A 404 3.34 25.48 3.11
C LYS A 404 3.77 25.20 1.67
N SER A 405 4.94 24.59 1.39
CA SER A 405 5.36 24.29 0.03
C SER A 405 4.85 22.91 -0.40
N ILE A 406 4.36 22.82 -1.64
CA ILE A 406 4.14 21.53 -2.31
C ILE A 406 5.44 20.74 -2.21
N GLY A 407 5.37 19.48 -1.74
CA GLY A 407 6.55 18.63 -1.65
C GLY A 407 7.21 18.50 -3.03
N GLU A 408 8.54 18.63 -3.07
CA GLU A 408 9.32 18.47 -4.31
C GLU A 408 10.17 17.21 -4.21
N ILE A 409 10.29 16.47 -5.31
CA ILE A 409 11.15 15.31 -5.42
C ILE A 409 11.88 15.30 -6.75
N CYS A 410 13.20 15.07 -6.72
CA CYS A 410 14.01 14.94 -7.91
C CYS A 410 14.15 13.46 -8.26
N VAL A 411 13.67 13.04 -9.42
CA VAL A 411 13.82 11.65 -9.90
C VAL A 411 15.08 11.58 -10.78
N VAL A 412 15.97 10.63 -10.44
CA VAL A 412 17.33 10.53 -10.98
C VAL A 412 17.55 9.14 -11.54
N ASN A 413 18.03 9.05 -12.80
CA ASN A 413 18.49 7.78 -13.37
C ASN A 413 19.99 7.60 -13.15
N ILE A 414 20.35 6.55 -12.42
CA ILE A 414 21.72 6.23 -12.06
C ILE A 414 22.62 5.89 -13.27
N GLN A 415 22.08 5.24 -14.30
CA GLN A 415 22.88 4.73 -15.44
C GLN A 415 23.47 5.83 -16.35
N LYS A 416 22.96 7.06 -16.25
CA LYS A 416 23.44 8.19 -17.04
C LYS A 416 24.65 8.91 -16.43
N PHE A 417 25.12 8.46 -15.27
CA PHE A 417 26.21 9.11 -14.55
C PHE A 417 27.50 8.29 -14.60
N GLU A 418 28.15 8.22 -15.76
CA GLU A 418 29.48 7.65 -15.88
C GLU A 418 30.55 8.59 -15.31
N GLY A 419 31.54 8.04 -14.61
CA GLY A 419 32.69 8.74 -14.08
C GLY A 419 32.50 9.44 -12.74
N LYS A 420 33.44 10.30 -12.33
CA LYS A 420 33.47 10.95 -11.01
C LYS A 420 32.24 11.82 -10.82
N MET A 421 31.50 11.60 -9.73
CA MET A 421 30.34 12.40 -9.36
C MET A 421 30.75 13.80 -8.93
N PRO A 422 29.89 14.82 -9.13
CA PRO A 422 30.13 16.14 -8.58
C PRO A 422 30.11 16.06 -7.06
N GLU A 423 31.09 16.67 -6.43
CA GLU A 423 31.06 16.89 -4.99
C GLU A 423 29.96 17.90 -4.69
N ALA A 424 29.11 17.61 -3.70
CA ALA A 424 28.21 18.60 -3.17
C ALA A 424 29.10 19.73 -2.60
N LYS A 425 28.92 20.94 -3.09
CA LYS A 425 29.66 22.06 -2.52
C LYS A 425 29.21 22.29 -1.09
N ASN A 426 30.13 22.16 -0.17
CA ASN A 426 29.93 22.39 1.27
C ASN A 426 29.84 23.91 1.63
N GLU A 427 29.57 24.78 0.69
CA GLU A 427 29.16 26.15 0.98
C GLU A 427 27.74 26.15 1.54
N TYR A 428 27.60 25.47 2.65
CA TYR A 428 26.31 25.27 3.30
C TYR A 428 25.90 26.49 4.12
N ASN A 429 24.83 27.07 3.73
CA ASN A 429 23.80 27.37 4.71
C ASN A 429 23.42 26.04 5.39
N ALA A 430 23.79 25.86 6.64
CA ALA A 430 23.63 24.65 7.46
C ALA A 430 22.15 24.24 7.71
N LYS A 431 21.26 24.51 6.76
CA LYS A 431 19.80 24.44 6.89
C LYS A 431 19.12 23.58 5.81
N VAL A 432 19.87 22.75 5.06
CA VAL A 432 19.29 21.86 4.04
C VAL A 432 19.71 20.42 4.30
N GLN A 433 18.73 19.56 4.55
CA GLN A 433 18.95 18.11 4.64
C GLN A 433 18.58 17.46 3.29
N ARG A 434 19.49 16.64 2.74
CA ARG A 434 19.24 15.85 1.55
C ARG A 434 18.85 14.44 1.93
N ILE A 435 17.83 13.92 1.26
CA ILE A 435 17.28 12.58 1.47
C ILE A 435 17.25 11.85 0.13
N PHE A 436 17.88 10.70 0.06
CA PHE A 436 17.92 9.83 -1.10
C PHE A 436 17.12 8.56 -0.82
N PHE A 437 16.04 8.36 -1.57
CA PHE A 437 15.40 7.06 -1.70
C PHE A 437 16.05 6.33 -2.86
N ILE A 438 16.56 5.14 -2.63
CA ILE A 438 17.25 4.33 -3.64
C ILE A 438 16.39 3.12 -3.93
N ASP A 439 15.71 3.15 -5.08
CA ASP A 439 14.83 2.05 -5.48
C ASP A 439 15.63 0.89 -6.05
N GLU A 440 15.14 -0.33 -5.78
CA GLU A 440 15.79 -1.59 -6.14
C GLU A 440 17.29 -1.59 -5.79
N ALA A 441 17.59 -1.18 -4.57
CA ALA A 441 18.95 -0.94 -4.09
C ALA A 441 19.92 -2.11 -4.31
N HIS A 442 19.41 -3.35 -4.39
CA HIS A 442 20.20 -4.55 -4.68
C HIS A 442 20.87 -4.54 -6.07
N ARG A 443 20.33 -3.80 -7.05
CA ARG A 443 20.87 -3.74 -8.42
C ARG A 443 22.10 -2.85 -8.55
N SER A 444 22.26 -1.89 -7.67
CA SER A 444 23.34 -0.90 -7.70
C SER A 444 24.72 -1.49 -7.41
N TYR A 445 24.86 -2.81 -7.29
CA TYR A 445 26.03 -3.46 -6.73
C TYR A 445 26.93 -4.20 -7.72
N SER A 446 26.47 -4.52 -8.95
CA SER A 446 27.31 -5.30 -9.88
C SER A 446 28.28 -4.43 -10.69
N SER A 447 27.81 -3.69 -11.67
CA SER A 447 28.65 -2.79 -12.49
C SER A 447 28.57 -1.32 -12.06
N THR A 448 27.53 -0.98 -11.26
CA THR A 448 27.23 0.35 -10.75
C THR A 448 27.65 0.57 -9.29
N GLY A 449 28.33 -0.38 -8.66
CA GLY A 449 28.82 -0.27 -7.28
C GLY A 449 29.72 0.94 -7.01
N GLU A 450 30.45 1.39 -8.03
CA GLU A 450 31.22 2.64 -7.98
C GLU A 450 30.31 3.87 -7.91
N PHE A 451 29.17 3.85 -8.58
CA PHE A 451 28.25 4.99 -8.56
C PHE A 451 27.67 5.24 -7.16
N PHE A 452 27.19 4.19 -6.49
CA PHE A 452 26.64 4.36 -5.15
C PHE A 452 27.69 4.84 -4.14
N LYS A 453 28.90 4.29 -4.21
CA LYS A 453 30.03 4.82 -3.43
C LYS A 453 30.28 6.29 -3.74
N ASN A 454 30.28 6.66 -5.02
CA ASN A 454 30.45 8.03 -5.46
C ASN A 454 29.30 8.95 -4.98
N LEU A 455 28.06 8.44 -4.96
CA LEU A 455 26.92 9.18 -4.44
C LEU A 455 27.05 9.43 -2.93
N MET A 456 27.44 8.43 -2.15
CA MET A 456 27.71 8.59 -0.71
C MET A 456 28.88 9.54 -0.42
N ILE A 457 29.89 9.56 -1.27
CA ILE A 457 31.01 10.50 -1.17
C ILE A 457 30.57 11.93 -1.54
N CYS A 458 29.58 12.09 -2.43
CA CYS A 458 29.06 13.41 -2.81
C CYS A 458 28.47 14.17 -1.63
N ASP A 459 27.82 13.48 -0.73
CA ASP A 459 27.19 14.07 0.45
C ASP A 459 27.19 13.08 1.64
N THR A 460 28.18 13.20 2.50
CA THR A 460 28.35 12.36 3.68
C THR A 460 27.32 12.65 4.78
N ASP A 461 26.61 13.77 4.67
CA ASP A 461 25.58 14.20 5.64
C ASP A 461 24.17 13.91 5.16
N ALA A 462 24.02 13.43 3.92
CA ALA A 462 22.73 13.00 3.40
C ALA A 462 22.18 11.76 4.12
N ILE A 463 20.86 11.62 4.05
CA ILE A 463 20.14 10.44 4.51
C ILE A 463 19.91 9.53 3.32
N TYR A 464 20.28 8.25 3.46
CA TYR A 464 20.13 7.24 2.40
C TYR A 464 19.16 6.16 2.85
N ILE A 465 17.98 6.09 2.23
CA ILE A 465 16.95 5.09 2.50
C ILE A 465 16.87 4.15 1.31
N ALA A 466 17.38 2.94 1.48
CA ALA A 466 17.31 1.89 0.47
C ALA A 466 15.93 1.23 0.48
N LEU A 467 15.29 1.15 -0.68
CA LEU A 467 14.02 0.46 -0.88
C LEU A 467 14.30 -0.80 -1.70
N THR A 468 13.92 -1.97 -1.20
CA THR A 468 14.16 -3.22 -1.93
C THR A 468 13.09 -4.26 -1.62
N GLY A 469 12.74 -5.08 -2.63
CA GLY A 469 11.94 -6.28 -2.45
C GLY A 469 12.79 -7.53 -2.21
N THR A 470 14.07 -7.42 -2.51
CA THR A 470 15.03 -8.53 -2.51
C THR A 470 16.42 -8.00 -2.16
N PRO A 471 16.86 -8.02 -0.90
CA PRO A 471 18.21 -7.57 -0.56
C PRO A 471 19.29 -8.49 -1.12
N LEU A 472 20.54 -8.09 -1.01
CA LEU A 472 21.69 -8.85 -1.51
C LEU A 472 22.04 -9.99 -0.56
N LEU A 473 22.26 -11.17 -1.13
CA LEU A 473 22.44 -12.42 -0.39
C LEU A 473 23.89 -12.87 -0.19
N SER A 474 24.88 -12.21 -0.84
CA SER A 474 26.27 -12.65 -0.73
C SER A 474 26.97 -12.07 0.50
N LYS A 475 27.76 -12.91 1.23
CA LYS A 475 28.52 -12.48 2.42
C LYS A 475 29.43 -11.26 2.21
N LYS A 476 29.90 -11.02 0.96
CA LYS A 476 30.75 -9.88 0.61
C LYS A 476 29.97 -8.61 0.22
N GLU A 477 28.67 -8.74 -0.01
CA GLU A 477 27.83 -7.70 -0.61
C GLU A 477 26.54 -7.46 0.18
N ARG A 478 26.50 -7.83 1.47
CA ARG A 478 25.32 -7.62 2.32
C ARG A 478 24.85 -6.18 2.27
N SER A 479 23.54 -6.00 2.10
CA SER A 479 22.91 -4.69 1.99
C SER A 479 23.15 -3.83 3.23
N ASN A 480 23.08 -4.43 4.42
CA ASN A 480 23.26 -3.73 5.70
C ASN A 480 24.69 -3.17 5.90
N LEU A 481 25.72 -3.80 5.35
CA LEU A 481 27.09 -3.25 5.42
C LEU A 481 27.26 -1.94 4.63
N LYS A 482 26.34 -1.62 3.74
CA LYS A 482 26.42 -0.46 2.83
C LYS A 482 25.43 0.64 3.19
N PHE A 483 24.20 0.27 3.54
CA PHE A 483 23.13 1.23 3.83
C PHE A 483 22.83 1.40 5.32
N GLY A 484 23.42 0.58 6.18
CA GLY A 484 23.08 0.46 7.60
C GLY A 484 21.97 -0.57 7.84
N ASP A 485 21.50 -0.64 9.09
CA ASP A 485 20.53 -1.63 9.54
C ASP A 485 19.17 -1.50 8.86
N TYR A 486 18.37 -2.54 8.99
CA TYR A 486 16.99 -2.51 8.51
C TYR A 486 16.15 -1.54 9.36
N ILE A 487 15.48 -0.61 8.67
CA ILE A 487 14.49 0.29 9.29
C ILE A 487 13.18 -0.45 9.48
N HIS A 488 12.75 -1.19 8.44
CA HIS A 488 11.49 -1.95 8.47
C HIS A 488 11.54 -3.13 7.51
N LYS A 489 10.89 -4.24 7.92
CA LYS A 489 10.82 -5.49 7.17
C LYS A 489 9.36 -5.85 6.94
N TYR A 490 9.01 -6.23 5.71
CA TYR A 490 7.69 -6.72 5.34
C TYR A 490 7.83 -7.79 4.26
N PHE A 491 7.73 -9.05 4.66
CA PHE A 491 8.03 -10.21 3.86
C PHE A 491 6.83 -10.78 3.09
N TYR A 492 7.09 -11.77 2.23
CA TYR A 492 6.08 -12.40 1.38
C TYR A 492 5.01 -13.13 2.17
N ASP A 493 5.35 -13.82 3.26
CA ASP A 493 4.40 -14.50 4.15
C ASP A 493 3.33 -13.55 4.68
N LYS A 494 3.75 -12.43 5.28
CA LYS A 494 2.84 -11.39 5.75
C LYS A 494 2.06 -10.75 4.60
N SER A 495 2.73 -10.48 3.47
CA SER A 495 2.09 -9.85 2.31
C SER A 495 1.04 -10.75 1.65
N ILE A 496 1.27 -12.06 1.64
CA ILE A 496 0.31 -13.06 1.17
C ILE A 496 -0.86 -13.18 2.16
N ALA A 497 -0.55 -13.31 3.45
CA ALA A 497 -1.56 -13.38 4.49
C ALA A 497 -2.47 -12.13 4.52
N ASP A 498 -1.94 -10.97 4.17
CA ASP A 498 -2.68 -9.71 4.11
C ASP A 498 -3.38 -9.47 2.75
N GLY A 499 -3.29 -10.40 1.81
CA GLY A 499 -3.92 -10.30 0.49
C GLY A 499 -3.29 -9.26 -0.46
N TYR A 500 -2.11 -8.73 -0.14
CA TYR A 500 -1.42 -7.76 -1.01
C TYR A 500 -0.59 -8.42 -2.11
N THR A 501 -0.27 -9.69 -1.94
CA THR A 501 0.50 -10.50 -2.86
C THR A 501 -0.17 -11.86 -3.01
N LEU A 502 -0.30 -12.35 -4.23
CA LEU A 502 -0.88 -13.67 -4.48
C LEU A 502 0.17 -14.76 -4.32
N ARG A 503 -0.26 -15.96 -3.93
CA ARG A 503 0.55 -17.17 -4.07
C ARG A 503 0.76 -17.50 -5.54
N ILE A 504 1.82 -18.18 -5.85
CA ILE A 504 2.17 -18.60 -7.21
C ILE A 504 2.00 -20.12 -7.29
N LYS A 505 1.14 -20.57 -8.20
CA LYS A 505 1.01 -21.99 -8.55
C LYS A 505 1.97 -22.33 -9.69
N LYS A 506 2.88 -23.25 -9.43
CA LYS A 506 3.76 -23.84 -10.43
C LYS A 506 3.01 -24.96 -11.14
N GLU A 507 2.92 -24.89 -12.44
CA GLU A 507 2.35 -25.93 -13.29
C GLU A 507 3.49 -26.64 -14.02
N ASN A 508 3.58 -27.95 -13.84
CA ASN A 508 4.50 -28.76 -14.60
C ASN A 508 3.91 -29.03 -15.98
N ILE A 509 4.77 -29.08 -17.01
CA ILE A 509 4.33 -29.44 -18.36
C ILE A 509 3.86 -30.89 -18.33
N ASP A 510 2.72 -31.16 -18.97
CA ASP A 510 2.20 -32.49 -19.19
C ASP A 510 3.32 -33.42 -19.75
N THR A 511 3.44 -34.62 -19.24
CA THR A 511 4.47 -35.59 -19.60
C THR A 511 4.50 -35.86 -21.10
N VAL A 512 3.35 -35.84 -21.78
CA VAL A 512 3.24 -36.03 -23.22
C VAL A 512 3.82 -34.82 -23.97
N ALA A 513 3.44 -33.61 -23.58
CA ALA A 513 3.97 -32.39 -24.19
C ALA A 513 5.47 -32.24 -23.92
N LYS A 514 5.94 -32.57 -22.70
CA LYS A 514 7.37 -32.60 -22.36
C LYS A 514 8.15 -33.59 -23.20
N SER A 515 7.56 -34.78 -23.48
CA SER A 515 8.18 -35.81 -24.35
C SER A 515 8.22 -35.36 -25.82
N GLU A 516 7.19 -34.70 -26.30
CA GLU A 516 7.10 -34.20 -27.67
C GLU A 516 8.11 -33.07 -27.92
N ILE A 517 8.19 -32.12 -26.99
CA ILE A 517 9.18 -31.04 -27.01
C ILE A 517 10.61 -31.58 -26.89
N LYS A 518 10.86 -32.53 -25.93
CA LYS A 518 12.17 -33.20 -25.80
C LYS A 518 12.55 -33.99 -27.04
N ARG A 519 11.63 -34.74 -27.62
CA ARG A 519 11.90 -35.51 -28.84
C ARG A 519 12.31 -34.61 -29.99
N ASN A 520 11.70 -33.44 -30.14
CA ASN A 520 12.12 -32.46 -31.14
C ASN A 520 13.49 -31.87 -30.82
N LEU A 521 13.79 -31.63 -29.52
CA LEU A 521 15.13 -31.23 -29.08
C LEU A 521 16.20 -32.31 -29.37
N GLU A 522 15.94 -33.59 -29.03
CA GLU A 522 16.90 -34.70 -29.24
C GLU A 522 17.18 -35.00 -30.71
N ILE A 523 16.21 -34.79 -31.62
CA ILE A 523 16.39 -34.95 -33.06
C ILE A 523 17.30 -33.88 -33.62
N GLU A 524 17.23 -32.68 -33.08
CA GLU A 524 18.03 -31.52 -33.55
C GLU A 524 19.38 -31.39 -32.85
N ASP A 525 19.54 -31.86 -31.60
CA ASP A 525 20.76 -31.78 -30.79
C ASP A 525 21.92 -32.58 -31.42
N ASN A 526 21.61 -33.58 -32.25
CA ASN A 526 22.61 -34.35 -32.99
C ASN A 526 23.18 -33.61 -34.27
N GLN A 527 22.63 -32.41 -34.57
CA GLN A 527 23.00 -31.68 -35.81
C GLN A 527 23.29 -30.18 -35.60
N LEU A 528 22.92 -29.58 -34.47
CA LEU A 528 22.97 -28.13 -34.22
C LEU A 528 23.62 -27.79 -32.87
N SER A 529 24.07 -26.58 -32.70
CA SER A 529 24.51 -26.08 -31.39
C SER A 529 23.33 -25.85 -30.44
N ASP A 530 23.53 -25.99 -29.12
CA ASP A 530 22.51 -25.76 -28.09
C ASP A 530 21.65 -24.48 -28.30
N LYS A 531 22.26 -23.46 -28.90
CA LYS A 531 21.56 -22.19 -29.15
C LYS A 531 20.61 -22.27 -30.33
N ASP A 532 20.95 -23.02 -31.35
CA ASP A 532 20.18 -23.14 -32.60
C ASP A 532 18.95 -24.03 -32.44
N VAL A 533 19.00 -24.99 -31.52
CA VAL A 533 17.90 -25.93 -31.25
C VAL A 533 16.65 -25.21 -30.74
N TYR A 534 16.79 -24.28 -29.80
CA TYR A 534 15.66 -23.52 -29.23
C TYR A 534 15.10 -22.47 -30.19
N GLU A 535 15.78 -22.20 -31.28
CA GLU A 535 15.40 -21.28 -32.35
C GLU A 535 14.89 -22.00 -33.58
N SER A 536 14.87 -23.35 -33.56
CA SER A 536 14.39 -24.15 -34.68
C SER A 536 12.86 -24.03 -34.89
N ASP A 537 12.42 -24.13 -36.12
CA ASP A 537 11.02 -23.98 -36.48
C ASP A 537 10.16 -25.11 -35.89
N ALA A 538 10.71 -26.34 -35.79
CA ALA A 538 10.03 -27.47 -35.17
C ALA A 538 9.80 -27.28 -33.67
N TYR A 539 10.81 -26.76 -32.97
CA TYR A 539 10.67 -26.43 -31.55
C TYR A 539 9.64 -25.32 -31.34
N VAL A 540 9.72 -24.23 -32.11
CA VAL A 540 8.80 -23.10 -32.00
C VAL A 540 7.36 -23.49 -32.31
N GLU A 541 7.17 -24.39 -33.30
CA GLU A 541 5.85 -24.92 -33.63
C GLU A 541 5.24 -25.76 -32.50
N ALA A 542 6.01 -26.69 -31.91
CA ALA A 542 5.55 -27.52 -30.80
C ALA A 542 5.22 -26.67 -29.56
N LEU A 543 6.10 -25.72 -29.26
CA LEU A 543 5.94 -24.77 -28.16
C LEU A 543 4.69 -23.88 -28.33
N GLY A 544 4.54 -23.31 -29.53
CA GLY A 544 3.41 -22.42 -29.84
C GLY A 544 2.06 -23.12 -29.72
N LYS A 545 1.93 -24.35 -30.27
CA LYS A 545 0.74 -25.19 -30.13
C LYS A 545 0.41 -25.51 -28.68
N PHE A 546 1.43 -25.83 -27.86
CA PHE A 546 1.23 -26.09 -26.45
C PHE A 546 0.71 -24.85 -25.71
N ILE A 547 1.42 -23.72 -25.85
CA ILE A 547 1.09 -22.49 -25.14
C ILE A 547 -0.31 -21.97 -25.56
N GLU A 548 -0.64 -21.98 -26.85
CA GLU A 548 -1.95 -21.58 -27.31
C GLU A 548 -3.07 -22.40 -26.66
N ARG A 549 -2.96 -23.75 -26.75
CA ARG A 549 -3.94 -24.67 -26.16
C ARG A 549 -4.06 -24.45 -24.65
N ASP A 550 -2.95 -24.36 -23.94
CA ASP A 550 -2.92 -24.22 -22.50
C ASP A 550 -3.52 -22.89 -22.05
N PHE A 551 -3.15 -21.78 -22.73
CA PHE A 551 -3.66 -20.46 -22.35
C PHE A 551 -5.13 -20.27 -22.68
N VAL A 552 -5.62 -20.82 -23.81
CA VAL A 552 -7.04 -20.82 -24.14
C VAL A 552 -7.83 -21.62 -23.10
N ASN A 553 -7.35 -22.82 -22.76
CA ASN A 553 -7.98 -23.64 -21.72
C ASN A 553 -7.97 -22.92 -20.35
N PHE A 554 -6.91 -22.25 -20.00
CA PHE A 554 -6.82 -21.49 -18.77
C PHE A 554 -7.87 -20.36 -18.70
N ARG A 555 -8.07 -19.63 -19.80
CA ARG A 555 -9.15 -18.62 -19.89
C ARG A 555 -10.53 -19.24 -19.82
N LEU A 556 -10.75 -20.37 -20.47
CA LEU A 556 -12.04 -21.09 -20.46
C LEU A 556 -12.37 -21.60 -19.05
N GLN A 557 -11.42 -22.26 -18.37
CA GLN A 557 -11.60 -22.75 -17.00
C GLN A 557 -11.92 -21.62 -16.02
N ASN A 558 -11.34 -20.45 -16.24
CA ASN A 558 -11.60 -19.27 -15.43
C ASN A 558 -12.81 -18.47 -15.88
N SER A 559 -13.43 -18.80 -17.03
CA SER A 559 -14.51 -18.03 -17.64
C SER A 559 -14.18 -16.53 -17.77
N ASP A 560 -12.92 -16.21 -18.06
CA ASP A 560 -12.42 -14.84 -18.09
C ASP A 560 -11.44 -14.60 -19.26
N PRO A 561 -11.91 -13.93 -20.32
CA PRO A 561 -11.05 -13.59 -21.46
C PRO A 561 -10.10 -12.41 -21.18
N THR A 562 -10.24 -11.72 -20.02
CA THR A 562 -9.43 -10.53 -19.72
C THR A 562 -8.06 -10.85 -19.15
N ILE A 563 -7.84 -12.09 -18.73
CA ILE A 563 -6.54 -12.57 -18.25
C ILE A 563 -5.46 -12.38 -19.32
N GLY A 564 -4.31 -11.83 -18.92
CA GLY A 564 -3.13 -11.72 -19.77
C GLY A 564 -2.09 -12.79 -19.46
N GLY A 565 -1.30 -13.12 -20.48
CA GLY A 565 -0.16 -14.04 -20.40
C GLY A 565 1.18 -13.37 -20.72
N MET A 566 2.29 -14.05 -20.35
CA MET A 566 3.65 -13.64 -20.71
C MET A 566 4.50 -14.86 -21.05
N ILE A 567 5.24 -14.79 -22.14
CA ILE A 567 6.22 -15.80 -22.55
C ILE A 567 7.62 -15.20 -22.39
N VAL A 568 8.45 -15.79 -21.53
CA VAL A 568 9.81 -15.34 -21.27
C VAL A 568 10.78 -16.21 -22.07
N CYS A 569 11.28 -15.69 -23.18
CA CYS A 569 12.15 -16.39 -24.12
C CYS A 569 13.64 -16.31 -23.70
N ARG A 570 14.47 -17.21 -24.25
CA ARG A 570 15.91 -17.27 -24.01
C ARG A 570 16.66 -16.20 -24.76
N THR A 571 16.27 -15.96 -26.02
CA THR A 571 16.96 -15.06 -26.94
C THR A 571 15.98 -14.16 -27.70
N ASN A 572 16.46 -13.05 -28.26
CA ASN A 572 15.66 -12.18 -29.13
C ASN A 572 15.21 -12.90 -30.41
N PRO A 573 16.05 -13.71 -31.12
CA PRO A 573 15.63 -14.49 -32.27
C PRO A 573 14.50 -15.45 -31.93
N GLN A 574 14.59 -16.21 -30.82
CA GLN A 574 13.50 -17.07 -30.34
C GLN A 574 12.21 -16.28 -30.11
N ALA A 575 12.30 -15.13 -29.44
CA ALA A 575 11.12 -14.31 -29.16
C ALA A 575 10.44 -13.81 -30.47
N LYS A 576 11.22 -13.42 -31.47
CA LYS A 576 10.74 -13.03 -32.79
C LYS A 576 10.02 -14.18 -33.50
N LYS A 577 10.63 -15.38 -33.52
CA LYS A 577 10.04 -16.57 -34.16
C LYS A 577 8.76 -17.04 -33.45
N VAL A 578 8.73 -17.02 -32.12
CA VAL A 578 7.53 -17.35 -31.36
C VAL A 578 6.41 -16.35 -31.65
N HIS A 579 6.73 -15.06 -31.73
CA HIS A 579 5.75 -14.03 -32.08
C HIS A 579 5.19 -14.23 -33.49
N GLU A 580 6.07 -14.45 -34.47
CA GLU A 580 5.67 -14.73 -35.86
C GLU A 580 4.81 -16.00 -35.98
N TRP A 581 5.12 -17.04 -35.21
CA TRP A 581 4.29 -18.24 -35.15
C TRP A 581 2.86 -17.92 -34.67
N PHE A 582 2.71 -17.14 -33.59
CA PHE A 582 1.39 -16.74 -33.08
C PHE A 582 0.63 -15.89 -34.09
N GLU A 583 1.26 -14.94 -34.74
CA GLU A 583 0.62 -14.11 -35.77
C GLU A 583 0.10 -14.92 -36.93
N ASN A 584 0.80 -15.98 -37.33
CA ASN A 584 0.42 -16.80 -38.49
C ASN A 584 -0.53 -17.96 -38.18
N ASN A 585 -0.53 -18.47 -36.93
CA ASN A 585 -1.18 -19.74 -36.60
C ASN A 585 -2.20 -19.65 -35.46
N SER A 586 -2.29 -18.54 -34.74
CA SER A 586 -3.16 -18.42 -33.56
C SER A 586 -4.16 -17.27 -33.67
N LYS A 587 -5.26 -17.39 -32.92
CA LYS A 587 -6.22 -16.28 -32.72
C LYS A 587 -5.85 -15.39 -31.55
N LEU A 588 -4.88 -15.80 -30.72
CA LEU A 588 -4.38 -14.99 -29.61
C LEU A 588 -3.50 -13.88 -30.15
N SER A 589 -3.81 -12.65 -29.79
CA SER A 589 -2.97 -11.51 -30.14
C SER A 589 -1.71 -11.47 -29.23
N THR A 590 -0.55 -11.26 -29.82
CA THR A 590 0.70 -11.16 -29.08
C THR A 590 1.40 -9.83 -29.31
N GLY A 591 2.14 -9.37 -28.29
CA GLY A 591 2.99 -8.17 -28.37
C GLY A 591 4.44 -8.53 -28.08
N LEU A 592 5.32 -8.26 -29.05
CA LEU A 592 6.75 -8.49 -28.88
C LEU A 592 7.40 -7.34 -28.14
N VAL A 593 8.17 -7.65 -27.07
CA VAL A 593 8.92 -6.65 -26.27
C VAL A 593 10.32 -7.18 -26.01
N ILE A 594 11.27 -6.74 -26.80
CA ILE A 594 12.67 -7.21 -26.77
C ILE A 594 13.65 -6.06 -26.70
N THR A 595 14.86 -6.33 -26.18
CA THR A 595 15.96 -5.37 -26.16
C THR A 595 16.60 -5.33 -27.55
N ASP A 596 16.24 -4.31 -28.32
CA ASP A 596 16.93 -3.98 -29.57
C ASP A 596 17.36 -2.51 -29.47
N THR A 597 18.66 -2.29 -29.29
CA THR A 597 19.19 -0.97 -28.93
C THR A 597 19.31 -0.02 -30.11
N GLU A 598 19.22 -0.50 -31.35
CA GLU A 598 19.50 0.29 -32.56
C GLU A 598 18.21 0.63 -33.34
N ASP A 599 17.17 -0.19 -33.28
CA ASP A 599 15.94 0.04 -34.03
C ASP A 599 14.93 0.93 -33.27
N ALA A 600 14.77 2.17 -33.74
CA ALA A 600 13.80 3.11 -33.19
C ALA A 600 12.33 2.65 -33.34
N LYS A 601 12.01 1.87 -34.41
CA LYS A 601 10.66 1.33 -34.61
C LYS A 601 10.36 0.26 -33.57
N GLN A 602 11.32 -0.63 -33.28
CA GLN A 602 11.18 -1.64 -32.25
C GLN A 602 11.03 -1.01 -30.84
N LYS A 603 11.76 0.06 -30.55
CA LYS A 603 11.60 0.80 -29.28
C LYS A 603 10.20 1.38 -29.12
N GLN A 604 9.65 1.95 -30.18
CA GLN A 604 8.28 2.49 -30.17
C GLN A 604 7.23 1.37 -30.08
N ALA A 605 7.42 0.26 -30.80
CA ALA A 605 6.54 -0.92 -30.72
C ALA A 605 6.55 -1.52 -29.32
N ASN A 606 7.73 -1.66 -28.68
CA ASN A 606 7.87 -2.11 -27.29
C ASN A 606 7.04 -1.25 -26.34
N LYS A 607 7.14 0.08 -26.47
CA LYS A 607 6.40 1.03 -25.61
C LYS A 607 4.89 0.90 -25.81
N ASN A 608 4.44 0.81 -27.06
CA ASN A 608 3.03 0.66 -27.39
C ASN A 608 2.45 -0.66 -26.87
N ASN A 609 3.18 -1.78 -27.05
CA ASN A 609 2.76 -3.10 -26.59
C ASN A 609 2.67 -3.15 -25.06
N GLN A 610 3.61 -2.54 -24.36
CA GLN A 610 3.58 -2.43 -22.89
C GLN A 610 2.37 -1.62 -22.41
N LEU A 611 2.15 -0.46 -23.02
CA LEU A 611 1.05 0.43 -22.64
C LEU A 611 -0.32 -0.23 -22.92
N ASN A 612 -0.48 -0.77 -24.12
CA ASN A 612 -1.73 -1.43 -24.53
C ASN A 612 -2.03 -2.64 -23.64
N PHE A 613 -1.03 -3.49 -23.34
CA PHE A 613 -1.22 -4.65 -22.46
C PHE A 613 -1.64 -4.25 -21.05
N ARG A 614 -1.18 -3.10 -20.55
CA ARG A 614 -1.54 -2.58 -19.23
C ARG A 614 -2.91 -1.92 -19.20
N GLU A 615 -3.24 -1.13 -20.22
CA GLU A 615 -4.41 -0.23 -20.21
C GLU A 615 -5.62 -0.76 -20.99
N THR A 616 -5.37 -1.71 -21.89
CA THR A 616 -6.42 -2.35 -22.67
C THR A 616 -6.42 -3.86 -22.45
N LEU A 617 -7.35 -4.57 -23.11
CA LEU A 617 -7.38 -6.04 -23.06
C LEU A 617 -6.53 -6.70 -24.16
N ALA A 618 -5.88 -5.92 -25.01
CA ALA A 618 -5.00 -6.39 -26.08
C ALA A 618 -3.58 -5.82 -25.89
N PRO A 619 -2.53 -6.54 -26.27
CA PRO A 619 -2.55 -7.94 -26.74
C PRO A 619 -2.92 -8.92 -25.61
N ASP A 620 -3.28 -10.17 -25.99
CA ASP A 620 -3.59 -11.25 -25.05
C ASP A 620 -2.36 -11.69 -24.27
N MET A 621 -1.20 -11.73 -24.94
CA MET A 621 0.06 -12.15 -24.35
C MET A 621 1.21 -11.23 -24.75
N LEU A 622 2.18 -11.08 -23.86
CA LEU A 622 3.47 -10.46 -24.17
C LEU A 622 4.54 -11.53 -24.38
N ILE A 623 5.34 -11.38 -25.43
CA ILE A 623 6.53 -12.20 -25.69
C ILE A 623 7.76 -11.35 -25.43
N VAL A 624 8.56 -11.77 -24.45
CA VAL A 624 9.67 -10.97 -23.94
C VAL A 624 10.98 -11.76 -23.89
N ASN A 625 12.10 -11.04 -23.98
CA ASN A 625 13.40 -11.55 -23.59
C ASN A 625 14.01 -10.62 -22.55
N PHE A 626 14.07 -11.01 -21.28
CA PHE A 626 14.52 -10.22 -20.11
C PHE A 626 13.83 -8.87 -19.87
N MET A 627 13.28 -8.22 -20.87
CA MET A 627 12.48 -7.02 -20.67
C MET A 627 11.21 -7.37 -19.90
N LEU A 628 10.76 -6.45 -19.05
CA LEU A 628 9.56 -6.59 -18.23
C LEU A 628 9.59 -7.67 -17.13
N THR A 629 10.62 -8.50 -17.07
CA THR A 629 10.82 -9.44 -15.94
C THR A 629 11.03 -8.70 -14.62
N THR A 630 11.31 -7.41 -14.67
CA THR A 630 11.50 -6.54 -13.50
C THR A 630 10.90 -5.16 -13.76
N GLY A 631 10.25 -4.57 -12.75
CA GLY A 631 9.72 -3.20 -12.81
C GLY A 631 8.39 -3.00 -13.55
N TYR A 632 7.86 -4.01 -14.25
CA TYR A 632 6.60 -3.92 -14.98
C TYR A 632 5.43 -4.46 -14.14
N ASP A 633 4.49 -3.60 -13.78
CA ASP A 633 3.36 -3.93 -12.91
C ASP A 633 2.04 -3.91 -13.71
N VAL A 634 1.46 -5.11 -13.92
CA VAL A 634 0.19 -5.29 -14.63
C VAL A 634 -0.66 -6.34 -13.94
N LYS A 635 -1.77 -5.92 -13.38
CA LYS A 635 -2.66 -6.75 -12.54
C LYS A 635 -3.25 -7.94 -13.30
N ARG A 636 -3.63 -7.76 -14.59
CA ARG A 636 -4.23 -8.82 -15.41
C ARG A 636 -3.26 -9.92 -15.85
N LEU A 637 -1.94 -9.73 -15.69
CA LEU A 637 -0.94 -10.76 -15.97
C LEU A 637 -1.03 -11.86 -14.91
N LYS A 638 -1.59 -13.01 -15.28
CA LYS A 638 -1.86 -14.13 -14.38
C LYS A 638 -1.15 -15.41 -14.75
N LYS A 639 -0.73 -15.57 -16.00
CA LYS A 639 -0.03 -16.78 -16.44
C LYS A 639 1.27 -16.45 -17.15
N MET A 640 2.35 -17.14 -16.77
CA MET A 640 3.69 -16.93 -17.31
C MET A 640 4.29 -18.26 -17.76
N TYR A 641 4.90 -18.26 -18.93
CA TYR A 641 5.64 -19.39 -19.51
C TYR A 641 7.14 -19.09 -19.47
N LEU A 642 7.87 -19.82 -18.65
CA LEU A 642 9.30 -19.64 -18.49
C LEU A 642 10.08 -20.60 -19.39
N LEU A 643 10.59 -20.11 -20.49
CA LEU A 643 11.49 -20.85 -21.40
C LEU A 643 12.96 -20.69 -21.01
N ARG A 644 13.23 -19.82 -20.04
CA ARG A 644 14.55 -19.54 -19.48
C ARG A 644 14.47 -19.48 -17.97
N GLY A 645 15.41 -20.13 -17.28
CA GLY A 645 15.61 -20.00 -15.83
C GLY A 645 16.39 -18.72 -15.51
N PRO A 646 15.77 -17.67 -14.98
CA PRO A 646 16.50 -16.58 -14.34
C PRO A 646 17.16 -17.10 -13.05
N HIS A 647 18.32 -16.54 -12.69
CA HIS A 647 19.04 -16.97 -11.48
C HIS A 647 18.74 -16.07 -10.29
N ALA A 648 18.68 -16.66 -9.10
CA ALA A 648 18.60 -15.98 -7.81
C ALA A 648 17.54 -14.85 -7.78
N GLN A 649 17.93 -13.64 -7.45
CA GLN A 649 17.04 -12.49 -7.34
C GLN A 649 16.22 -12.20 -8.59
N SER A 650 16.79 -12.43 -9.79
CA SER A 650 16.07 -12.25 -11.05
C SER A 650 14.91 -13.23 -11.18
N LEU A 651 15.02 -14.43 -10.62
CA LEU A 651 13.94 -15.43 -10.59
C LEU A 651 12.77 -14.90 -9.78
N LEU A 652 12.96 -14.50 -8.52
CA LEU A 652 11.89 -13.95 -7.66
C LEU A 652 11.23 -12.73 -8.29
N GLN A 653 12.00 -11.84 -8.88
CA GLN A 653 11.48 -10.66 -9.56
C GLN A 653 10.63 -11.01 -10.79
N THR A 654 11.03 -12.03 -11.54
CA THR A 654 10.31 -12.49 -12.73
C THR A 654 8.98 -13.14 -12.32
N ILE A 655 9.03 -14.12 -11.42
CA ILE A 655 7.82 -14.85 -11.00
C ILE A 655 6.81 -13.95 -10.26
N SER A 656 7.30 -12.94 -9.54
CA SER A 656 6.43 -12.00 -8.85
C SER A 656 5.64 -11.05 -9.78
N ARG A 657 5.78 -11.17 -11.11
CA ARG A 657 4.92 -10.42 -12.05
C ARG A 657 3.49 -10.95 -12.11
N VAL A 658 3.29 -12.25 -11.87
CA VAL A 658 1.96 -12.87 -11.89
C VAL A 658 1.24 -12.83 -10.55
N ASN A 659 1.89 -12.43 -9.48
CA ASN A 659 1.36 -12.49 -8.12
C ASN A 659 0.61 -11.21 -7.66
N ARG A 660 0.17 -10.37 -8.60
CA ARG A 660 -0.59 -9.15 -8.28
C ARG A 660 -2.07 -9.48 -8.07
N PRO A 661 -2.72 -8.97 -7.01
CA PRO A 661 -4.17 -9.07 -6.90
C PRO A 661 -4.86 -8.49 -8.13
N TYR A 662 -5.83 -9.23 -8.65
CA TYR A 662 -6.60 -8.83 -9.82
C TYR A 662 -8.07 -9.16 -9.64
N LYS A 663 -8.91 -8.18 -9.87
CA LYS A 663 -10.36 -8.34 -10.00
C LYS A 663 -10.73 -8.08 -11.46
N SER A 664 -11.35 -9.07 -12.11
CA SER A 664 -11.78 -8.94 -13.51
C SER A 664 -12.95 -7.95 -13.64
N PRO A 665 -13.23 -7.47 -14.85
CA PRO A 665 -14.43 -6.66 -15.11
C PRO A 665 -15.74 -7.38 -14.77
N SER A 666 -15.75 -8.73 -14.79
CA SER A 666 -16.91 -9.55 -14.38
C SER A 666 -17.03 -9.70 -12.86
N GLY A 667 -16.09 -9.15 -12.08
CA GLY A 667 -16.07 -9.22 -10.63
C GLY A 667 -15.26 -10.38 -10.04
N LYS A 668 -14.72 -11.29 -10.86
CA LYS A 668 -13.91 -12.41 -10.39
C LYS A 668 -12.58 -11.92 -9.82
N VAL A 669 -12.23 -12.38 -8.62
CA VAL A 669 -10.95 -12.10 -7.95
C VAL A 669 -10.03 -13.31 -8.12
N TYR A 670 -8.74 -13.05 -8.36
CA TYR A 670 -7.74 -14.09 -8.53
C TYR A 670 -6.88 -14.20 -7.28
N LYS A 671 -6.77 -15.41 -6.73
CA LYS A 671 -5.94 -15.71 -5.54
C LYS A 671 -4.56 -16.23 -5.88
N TYR A 672 -4.33 -16.59 -7.15
CA TYR A 672 -3.06 -17.18 -7.59
C TYR A 672 -2.54 -16.51 -8.85
N GLY A 673 -1.21 -16.46 -8.96
CA GLY A 673 -0.50 -16.36 -10.22
C GLY A 673 -0.04 -17.74 -10.66
N TYR A 674 0.13 -17.95 -11.96
CA TYR A 674 0.47 -19.28 -12.52
C TYR A 674 1.75 -19.20 -13.34
N ILE A 675 2.62 -20.18 -13.14
CA ILE A 675 3.87 -20.34 -13.89
C ILE A 675 3.90 -21.71 -14.51
N VAL A 676 4.12 -21.75 -15.82
CA VAL A 676 4.44 -22.98 -16.55
C VAL A 676 5.95 -23.02 -16.72
N ASP A 677 6.59 -24.01 -16.10
CA ASP A 677 8.03 -24.11 -16.02
C ASP A 677 8.59 -25.10 -17.06
N PHE A 678 9.34 -24.56 -18.06
CA PHE A 678 10.02 -25.34 -19.09
C PHE A 678 11.48 -25.66 -18.76
N VAL A 679 12.02 -25.12 -17.65
CA VAL A 679 13.46 -25.14 -17.34
C VAL A 679 13.79 -25.74 -15.98
N ASP A 680 12.79 -26.24 -15.25
CA ASP A 680 12.95 -26.85 -13.93
C ASP A 680 13.67 -25.92 -12.93
N ILE A 681 13.00 -24.82 -12.60
CA ILE A 681 13.55 -23.76 -11.73
C ILE A 681 13.54 -24.14 -10.23
N GLU A 682 13.03 -25.31 -9.85
CA GLU A 682 12.84 -25.71 -8.46
C GLU A 682 14.14 -25.64 -7.64
N GLN A 683 15.21 -26.21 -8.14
CA GLN A 683 16.52 -26.19 -7.45
C GLN A 683 17.08 -24.76 -7.28
N GLU A 684 16.87 -23.89 -8.25
CA GLU A 684 17.34 -22.51 -8.17
C GLU A 684 16.46 -21.69 -7.21
N TYR A 685 15.17 -22.00 -7.17
CA TYR A 685 14.23 -21.39 -6.23
C TYR A 685 14.57 -21.79 -4.80
N ASP A 686 14.79 -23.07 -4.52
CA ASP A 686 15.16 -23.56 -3.19
C ASP A 686 16.49 -22.95 -2.71
N LYS A 687 17.50 -22.92 -3.55
CA LYS A 687 18.78 -22.24 -3.22
C LYS A 687 18.62 -20.76 -2.93
N THR A 688 17.73 -20.10 -3.67
CA THR A 688 17.43 -18.69 -3.46
C THR A 688 16.74 -18.48 -2.12
N ILE A 689 15.75 -19.31 -1.79
CA ILE A 689 15.06 -19.28 -0.49
C ILE A 689 16.02 -19.57 0.65
N GLU A 690 16.85 -20.63 0.57
CA GLU A 690 17.84 -20.93 1.60
C GLU A 690 18.81 -19.76 1.84
N ALA A 691 19.23 -19.09 0.77
CA ALA A 691 20.10 -17.93 0.88
C ALA A 691 19.40 -16.76 1.58
N TYR A 692 18.10 -16.55 1.32
CA TYR A 692 17.29 -15.54 2.02
C TYR A 692 17.10 -15.86 3.50
N ILE A 693 16.80 -17.12 3.82
CA ILE A 693 16.67 -17.59 5.22
C ILE A 693 17.99 -17.38 5.97
N LYS A 694 19.13 -17.72 5.36
CA LYS A 694 20.45 -17.49 5.97
C LYS A 694 20.79 -16.02 6.21
N GLU A 695 20.34 -15.11 5.35
CA GLU A 695 20.52 -13.66 5.57
C GLU A 695 19.62 -13.18 6.72
N LEU A 696 18.37 -13.66 6.77
CA LEU A 696 17.46 -13.41 7.87
C LEU A 696 17.99 -13.93 9.21
N GLU A 697 18.44 -15.20 9.26
CA GLU A 697 19.03 -15.79 10.46
C GLU A 697 20.27 -15.05 10.94
N ALA A 698 21.09 -14.55 10.02
CA ALA A 698 22.28 -13.76 10.36
C ALA A 698 21.92 -12.39 10.95
N ASP A 699 20.84 -11.78 10.49
CA ASP A 699 20.34 -10.50 11.01
C ASP A 699 19.59 -10.70 12.35
N LEU A 700 18.88 -11.82 12.51
CA LEU A 700 18.18 -12.21 13.74
C LEU A 700 19.16 -12.52 14.89
N ASN A 701 20.26 -13.21 14.59
CA ASN A 701 21.30 -13.50 15.58
C ASN A 701 22.00 -12.22 16.10
N GLU A 702 21.97 -11.14 15.32
CA GLU A 702 22.50 -9.83 15.73
C GLU A 702 21.44 -8.99 16.48
N ASN A 703 20.14 -9.13 16.21
CA ASN A 703 19.09 -8.23 16.70
C ASN A 703 17.96 -8.90 17.51
N GLY A 704 17.87 -10.24 17.55
CA GLY A 704 16.92 -10.99 18.40
C GLY A 704 15.45 -10.88 18.03
N GLU A 705 15.13 -10.61 16.76
CA GLU A 705 13.76 -10.46 16.25
C GLU A 705 13.23 -11.70 15.49
N ASP A 706 11.90 -11.78 15.37
CA ASP A 706 11.12 -12.91 14.91
C ASP A 706 11.33 -13.30 13.42
N GLU A 707 11.16 -14.59 13.11
CA GLU A 707 11.42 -15.22 11.80
C GLU A 707 10.38 -14.80 10.75
N GLY A 708 10.73 -13.90 9.83
CA GLY A 708 9.97 -13.69 8.60
C GLY A 708 10.31 -14.75 7.53
N SER A 709 9.31 -15.24 6.77
CA SER A 709 9.49 -16.34 5.84
C SER A 709 9.08 -15.98 4.40
N LEU A 710 9.81 -16.58 3.43
CA LEU A 710 9.37 -16.69 2.03
C LEU A 710 8.51 -17.94 1.79
N ALA A 711 8.28 -18.73 2.85
CA ALA A 711 7.50 -19.94 2.79
C ALA A 711 6.10 -19.68 2.19
N GLY A 712 5.64 -20.57 1.34
CA GLY A 712 4.32 -20.51 0.74
C GLY A 712 4.15 -19.55 -0.43
N LEU A 713 5.20 -18.86 -0.90
CA LEU A 713 5.11 -18.01 -2.10
C LEU A 713 4.83 -18.85 -3.35
N VAL A 714 5.52 -19.97 -3.51
CA VAL A 714 5.30 -20.92 -4.62
C VAL A 714 4.77 -22.22 -4.07
N ILE A 715 3.72 -22.73 -4.69
CA ILE A 715 3.14 -24.04 -4.39
C ILE A 715 2.99 -24.84 -5.69
N ASP A 716 3.19 -26.15 -5.61
CA ASP A 716 2.92 -27.01 -6.74
C ASP A 716 1.40 -27.12 -6.96
N LYS A 717 1.00 -27.21 -8.23
CA LYS A 717 -0.38 -27.52 -8.56
C LYS A 717 -0.57 -29.02 -8.38
N GLU A 718 -1.37 -29.42 -7.39
CA GLU A 718 -1.85 -30.80 -7.23
C GLU A 718 -2.64 -31.28 -8.45
#